data_bcbc13bd4840f6cedb363069a5533783
#
_entry.id   bcbc13bd4840f6cedb363069a5533783
#
_cell.length_a   1.000
_cell.length_b   1.000
_cell.length_c   1.000
_cell.angle_alpha   90.00
_cell.angle_beta   90.00
_cell.angle_gamma   90.00
#
_symmetry.space_group_name_H-M   'P 1'
#
loop_
_entity.id
_entity.type
_entity.pdbx_description
1 polymer ?
#
loop_
_entity_poly.entity_id
_entity_poly.type
_entity_poly.pdbx_seq_one_letter_code
_entity_poly.pdbx_strand_id
1 'polypeptide(L)'
;MKNKHKSRRIGTYCLSFLIAGCLQINAQKVSFSEGTVSLKEAFQKIEASSKYKIAYNGTQLDVNKKVVLNQKNAEVLDVLSQVLAGTGYTYSVKGDYLVITSPSQNAVNQKVKNVKGVIVDETGEPVIGANVVVSGTTNGTVTDFNGNFSLEVPENGTLDVSFIGYLTQSVSLKGKSDFRITLKEDTQKLDEVVVVGYGTRSRKSITGSVDQVNSEIFENRPVTNATQALQGASANLIIQSKNANPNDNSMNINIRGVSTMGNNDPLIVIDGLVSSSSTLNNLNPNDIDNVYVLKDAGSAAIYGSRSANGVILVTTKKGSKGSKPVVAFNGQVGIQDPHILFSPVEGWQNAMLRNQANMNVGSAPQFTPTQIRDLYDHRNEEEWLYDQIIKSGLQQNYNINVSGGSENTTYMVSASYYNQESNFQGSFGMERYNFRSNLSTEYGRFKLTSLMAYNRRKDRTVAGGTGNTIINSSRVPSYYYYKFMEGDKYLVNDIVGDDNPLALLQDGGYEKKDEDNFIGSMNLDVKIIDGLKATGLVGLDLTQHHRYRRDKKVPLYSSADLENPVLYMHSNTMTEDYNEKRYTLSTQFLLDFNRTFNNVHNVSALVGVSNESYTKQASRIAWEYTDEDLGLPTTDESIQNKDNKNSNNDTDQTSITSVFGRVGYNYMDKYYGDVSFRYDGSSKFAKDQRWGFFPSFSAGWRLSEEAFMDTYKSNIGDLKLRASYGVLGNQNVDNYSYQTVYQMNNNGYVFNGISVPGTSYTDGNAFLTWEKSANFNIGADATFLNGNLFLSVDYFDKKTSNILLTPEVSWRFRSQGECRRNEKQRLGINDQLQIKFRRFPS
;
A
#
# COMPACT_ATOMS: atom_id res chain seq x y z
N MET A 1 18.08 41.30 12.27
CA MET A 1 18.11 41.57 10.81
C MET A 1 19.43 41.13 10.23
N LYS A 2 19.45 40.42 9.14
CA LYS A 2 20.52 39.77 8.38
C LYS A 2 20.78 38.29 8.77
N ASN A 3 20.05 37.40 8.13
CA ASN A 3 20.54 36.16 7.53
C ASN A 3 19.32 35.27 7.08
N LYS A 4 18.65 35.69 6.02
CA LYS A 4 17.57 34.93 5.37
C LYS A 4 17.76 34.85 3.84
N HIS A 5 18.95 34.54 3.36
CA HIS A 5 19.17 34.40 1.90
C HIS A 5 20.29 33.42 1.53
N LYS A 6 20.36 32.22 2.14
CA LYS A 6 21.30 31.19 1.63
C LYS A 6 20.74 29.78 1.42
N SER A 7 19.49 29.51 1.73
CA SER A 7 18.93 28.15 1.54
C SER A 7 18.12 27.95 0.25
N ARG A 8 17.85 28.99 -0.53
CA ARG A 8 17.06 28.88 -1.76
C ARG A 8 17.86 28.61 -3.05
N ARG A 9 19.18 28.55 -3.00
CA ARG A 9 20.02 28.33 -4.21
C ARG A 9 20.51 26.91 -4.43
N ILE A 10 20.35 26.00 -3.47
CA ILE A 10 20.82 24.61 -3.62
C ILE A 10 19.74 23.72 -4.28
N GLY A 11 18.47 24.02 -4.10
CA GLY A 11 17.37 23.26 -4.75
C GLY A 11 17.27 23.49 -6.27
N THR A 12 17.69 24.65 -6.76
CA THR A 12 17.58 25.00 -8.18
C THR A 12 18.72 24.40 -9.03
N TYR A 13 19.86 24.09 -8.42
CA TYR A 13 21.00 23.49 -9.13
C TYR A 13 20.88 21.99 -9.33
N CYS A 14 20.13 21.27 -8.48
CA CYS A 14 19.92 19.82 -8.67
C CYS A 14 18.88 19.53 -9.77
N LEU A 15 17.90 20.40 -9.97
CA LEU A 15 16.89 20.19 -11.03
C LEU A 15 17.46 20.58 -12.43
N SER A 16 18.40 21.53 -12.48
CA SER A 16 19.06 21.95 -13.71
C SER A 16 20.08 20.91 -14.20
N PHE A 17 20.63 20.06 -13.33
CA PHE A 17 21.58 19.02 -13.72
C PHE A 17 20.93 17.75 -14.25
N LEU A 18 19.66 17.50 -13.92
CA LEU A 18 18.91 16.33 -14.43
C LEU A 18 18.26 16.57 -15.80
N ILE A 19 18.06 17.82 -16.21
CA ILE A 19 17.47 18.16 -17.51
C ILE A 19 18.55 18.47 -18.56
N ALA A 20 19.76 18.83 -18.15
CA ALA A 20 20.89 19.10 -19.06
C ALA A 20 21.67 17.84 -19.49
N GLY A 21 21.33 16.66 -18.94
CA GLY A 21 22.02 15.40 -19.28
C GLY A 21 21.47 14.64 -20.48
N CYS A 22 20.41 15.12 -21.15
CA CYS A 22 19.72 14.36 -22.20
C CYS A 22 19.78 14.94 -23.61
N LEU A 23 20.64 15.94 -23.92
CA LEU A 23 20.81 16.41 -25.29
C LEU A 23 22.22 16.95 -25.50
N GLN A 24 23.22 16.09 -25.48
CA GLN A 24 24.43 16.30 -26.31
C GLN A 24 24.50 15.12 -27.28
N ILE A 25 23.84 15.25 -28.41
CA ILE A 25 24.18 14.53 -29.62
C ILE A 25 25.51 15.17 -30.06
N ASN A 26 26.63 14.59 -29.62
CA ASN A 26 27.91 14.92 -30.19
C ASN A 26 27.91 14.42 -31.65
N ALA A 27 27.62 15.27 -32.58
CA ALA A 27 27.76 15.00 -33.99
C ALA A 27 29.24 14.65 -34.25
N GLN A 28 29.49 13.37 -34.51
CA GLN A 28 30.83 12.87 -34.78
C GLN A 28 31.18 13.23 -36.21
N LYS A 29 32.34 13.86 -36.36
CA LYS A 29 32.77 14.41 -37.64
C LYS A 29 33.93 13.60 -38.23
N VAL A 30 33.90 13.38 -39.54
CA VAL A 30 34.92 12.65 -40.27
C VAL A 30 35.43 13.53 -41.44
N SER A 31 36.70 13.39 -41.80
CA SER A 31 37.32 14.12 -42.91
C SER A 31 37.93 13.16 -43.94
N PHE A 32 37.65 13.40 -45.20
CA PHE A 32 38.27 12.73 -46.34
C PHE A 32 39.01 13.75 -47.16
N SER A 33 40.28 13.46 -47.43
CA SER A 33 41.08 14.22 -48.43
C SER A 33 40.51 13.94 -49.84
N GLU A 34 40.56 14.93 -50.71
CA GLU A 34 40.12 14.80 -52.09
C GLU A 34 40.73 13.55 -52.73
N GLY A 35 39.89 12.66 -53.25
CA GLY A 35 40.33 11.44 -53.87
C GLY A 35 39.25 10.39 -54.05
N THR A 36 39.57 9.36 -54.78
CA THR A 36 38.70 8.21 -55.03
C THR A 36 39.06 7.11 -54.05
N VAL A 37 38.11 6.71 -53.20
CA VAL A 37 38.25 5.65 -52.19
C VAL A 37 37.24 4.52 -52.47
N SER A 38 37.52 3.29 -52.04
CA SER A 38 36.55 2.21 -52.09
C SER A 38 35.53 2.37 -50.98
N LEU A 39 34.32 1.79 -51.15
CA LEU A 39 33.32 1.75 -50.08
C LEU A 39 33.88 1.11 -48.80
N LYS A 40 34.71 0.09 -48.93
CA LYS A 40 35.36 -0.57 -47.78
C LYS A 40 36.26 0.39 -46.99
N GLU A 41 37.11 1.17 -47.71
CA GLU A 41 37.99 2.16 -47.06
C GLU A 41 37.19 3.32 -46.44
N ALA A 42 36.06 3.74 -47.06
CA ALA A 42 35.18 4.76 -46.54
C ALA A 42 34.52 4.28 -45.25
N PHE A 43 34.01 3.03 -45.20
CA PHE A 43 33.39 2.44 -44.00
C PHE A 43 34.39 2.29 -42.86
N GLN A 44 35.60 1.77 -43.15
CA GLN A 44 36.66 1.66 -42.15
C GLN A 44 37.04 3.02 -41.52
N LYS A 45 37.07 4.06 -42.32
CA LYS A 45 37.40 5.38 -41.86
C LYS A 45 36.30 6.04 -41.06
N ILE A 46 35.01 5.77 -41.39
CA ILE A 46 33.86 6.17 -40.61
C ILE A 46 33.86 5.46 -39.26
N GLU A 47 34.09 4.14 -39.24
CA GLU A 47 34.17 3.36 -37.99
C GLU A 47 35.33 3.78 -37.09
N ALA A 48 36.51 4.15 -37.70
CA ALA A 48 37.68 4.59 -36.94
C ALA A 48 37.51 5.98 -36.34
N SER A 49 36.65 6.82 -36.93
CA SER A 49 36.45 8.23 -36.56
C SER A 49 35.14 8.48 -35.80
N SER A 50 34.36 7.44 -35.54
CA SER A 50 33.06 7.54 -34.88
C SER A 50 32.80 6.36 -33.96
N LYS A 51 31.73 6.46 -33.14
CA LYS A 51 31.26 5.35 -32.32
C LYS A 51 30.51 4.28 -33.13
N TYR A 52 30.14 4.57 -34.35
CA TYR A 52 29.32 3.72 -35.18
C TYR A 52 30.08 2.54 -35.78
N LYS A 53 29.41 1.39 -35.84
CA LYS A 53 29.84 0.19 -36.58
C LYS A 53 28.95 0.01 -37.79
N ILE A 54 29.48 -0.32 -38.92
CA ILE A 54 28.74 -0.48 -40.18
C ILE A 54 28.48 -1.95 -40.45
N ALA A 55 27.19 -2.32 -40.48
CA ALA A 55 26.74 -3.66 -40.80
C ALA A 55 26.16 -3.70 -42.21
N TYR A 56 26.63 -4.61 -43.06
CA TYR A 56 26.16 -4.80 -44.40
C TYR A 56 26.21 -6.28 -44.82
N ASN A 57 25.38 -6.66 -45.82
CA ASN A 57 25.46 -7.98 -46.40
C ASN A 57 26.53 -8.04 -47.49
N GLY A 58 27.64 -8.71 -47.18
CA GLY A 58 28.81 -8.79 -48.07
C GLY A 58 28.64 -9.55 -49.40
N THR A 59 27.53 -10.31 -49.53
CA THR A 59 27.20 -10.99 -50.79
C THR A 59 26.36 -10.14 -51.72
N GLN A 60 25.75 -9.05 -51.21
CA GLN A 60 24.88 -8.17 -51.99
C GLN A 60 25.52 -6.82 -52.32
N LEU A 61 26.37 -6.28 -51.41
CA LEU A 61 27.03 -4.99 -51.59
C LEU A 61 28.48 -5.16 -52.06
N ASP A 62 28.77 -4.69 -53.25
CA ASP A 62 30.16 -4.64 -53.77
C ASP A 62 30.95 -3.53 -53.05
N VAL A 63 31.67 -3.91 -52.02
CA VAL A 63 32.46 -2.96 -51.19
C VAL A 63 33.70 -2.44 -51.86
N ASN A 64 34.12 -3.01 -53.04
CA ASN A 64 35.26 -2.54 -53.82
C ASN A 64 34.88 -1.40 -54.79
N LYS A 65 33.57 -1.10 -54.91
CA LYS A 65 33.09 0.02 -55.73
C LYS A 65 33.75 1.32 -55.25
N LYS A 66 34.29 2.10 -56.21
CA LYS A 66 34.99 3.35 -55.95
C LYS A 66 34.03 4.54 -55.92
N VAL A 67 34.18 5.38 -54.92
CA VAL A 67 33.40 6.63 -54.73
C VAL A 67 34.36 7.81 -54.57
N VAL A 68 33.98 8.98 -55.13
CA VAL A 68 34.80 10.21 -55.03
C VAL A 68 34.26 10.99 -53.81
N LEU A 69 35.15 11.25 -52.86
CA LEU A 69 34.83 12.01 -51.66
C LEU A 69 35.78 13.18 -51.51
N ASN A 70 35.20 14.34 -51.15
CA ASN A 70 35.94 15.52 -50.76
C ASN A 70 35.18 16.20 -49.61
N GLN A 71 35.41 15.70 -48.37
CA GLN A 71 34.68 16.19 -47.23
C GLN A 71 35.67 16.53 -46.08
N LYS A 72 35.63 17.77 -45.62
CA LYS A 72 36.40 18.21 -44.44
C LYS A 72 35.47 18.47 -43.29
N ASN A 73 35.64 17.75 -42.17
CA ASN A 73 34.93 17.95 -40.92
C ASN A 73 33.40 17.83 -41.08
N ALA A 74 32.93 16.87 -41.88
CA ALA A 74 31.52 16.63 -42.14
C ALA A 74 30.91 15.61 -41.15
N GLU A 75 29.60 15.65 -40.93
CA GLU A 75 28.91 14.70 -40.07
C GLU A 75 28.91 13.29 -40.66
N VAL A 76 29.09 12.28 -39.80
CA VAL A 76 29.20 10.87 -40.20
C VAL A 76 28.03 10.40 -41.05
N LEU A 77 26.81 10.79 -40.69
CA LEU A 77 25.59 10.36 -41.38
C LEU A 77 25.49 11.01 -42.80
N ASP A 78 25.90 12.25 -42.94
CA ASP A 78 25.92 12.93 -44.23
C ASP A 78 26.97 12.35 -45.17
N VAL A 79 28.16 12.03 -44.62
CA VAL A 79 29.19 11.33 -45.37
C VAL A 79 28.77 9.96 -45.82
N LEU A 80 28.12 9.19 -44.92
CA LEU A 80 27.59 7.85 -45.26
C LEU A 80 26.50 7.92 -46.35
N SER A 81 25.65 8.96 -46.32
CA SER A 81 24.64 9.19 -47.33
C SER A 81 25.27 9.43 -48.71
N GLN A 82 26.35 10.21 -48.77
CA GLN A 82 27.11 10.47 -50.00
C GLN A 82 27.88 9.23 -50.48
N VAL A 83 28.48 8.48 -49.55
CA VAL A 83 29.18 7.22 -49.85
C VAL A 83 28.25 6.22 -50.52
N LEU A 84 26.99 6.18 -50.08
CA LEU A 84 25.98 5.28 -50.63
C LEU A 84 25.23 5.86 -51.86
N ALA A 85 25.41 7.15 -52.15
CA ALA A 85 24.77 7.78 -53.30
C ALA A 85 25.16 7.09 -54.61
N GLY A 86 24.16 6.73 -55.43
CA GLY A 86 24.35 5.99 -56.70
C GLY A 86 24.70 4.50 -56.55
N THR A 87 24.70 3.97 -55.34
CA THR A 87 24.85 2.52 -55.10
C THR A 87 23.52 1.77 -55.07
N GLY A 88 22.41 2.47 -54.87
CA GLY A 88 21.08 1.89 -54.69
C GLY A 88 20.80 1.37 -53.29
N TYR A 89 21.72 1.57 -52.32
CA TYR A 89 21.55 1.14 -50.94
C TYR A 89 21.24 2.35 -50.05
N THR A 90 20.50 2.05 -48.95
CA THR A 90 20.18 3.01 -47.90
C THR A 90 20.68 2.49 -46.55
N TYR A 91 20.76 3.36 -45.57
CA TYR A 91 21.12 2.93 -44.22
C TYR A 91 20.04 3.26 -43.18
N SER A 92 20.04 2.51 -42.11
CA SER A 92 19.23 2.78 -40.89
C SER A 92 20.15 2.77 -39.66
N VAL A 93 19.88 3.68 -38.70
CA VAL A 93 20.60 3.77 -37.44
C VAL A 93 19.92 2.89 -36.41
N LYS A 94 20.63 1.88 -35.86
CA LYS A 94 20.16 1.02 -34.80
C LYS A 94 21.15 1.01 -33.63
N GLY A 95 20.97 1.90 -32.66
CA GLY A 95 21.95 2.13 -31.60
C GLY A 95 23.29 2.61 -32.14
N ASP A 96 24.37 1.89 -31.86
CA ASP A 96 25.72 2.19 -32.39
C ASP A 96 26.03 1.49 -33.73
N TYR A 97 25.02 0.90 -34.39
CA TYR A 97 25.15 0.25 -35.70
C TYR A 97 24.49 1.06 -36.82
N LEU A 98 25.18 1.22 -37.92
CA LEU A 98 24.68 1.73 -39.21
C LEU A 98 24.44 0.53 -40.11
N VAL A 99 23.17 0.11 -40.28
CA VAL A 99 22.82 -1.07 -41.05
C VAL A 99 22.49 -0.66 -42.49
N ILE A 100 23.29 -1.13 -43.45
CA ILE A 100 23.08 -0.87 -44.88
C ILE A 100 22.14 -1.92 -45.47
N THR A 101 21.05 -1.46 -46.09
CA THR A 101 20.03 -2.32 -46.69
C THR A 101 19.79 -1.98 -48.15
N SER A 102 19.56 -3.01 -48.94
CA SER A 102 19.07 -2.86 -50.32
C SER A 102 17.63 -2.37 -50.29
N PRO A 103 17.19 -1.46 -51.18
CA PRO A 103 15.76 -1.21 -51.36
C PRO A 103 15.07 -2.51 -51.76
N SER A 104 14.09 -2.92 -50.98
CA SER A 104 13.28 -4.10 -51.33
C SER A 104 12.67 -3.87 -52.73
N GLN A 105 12.95 -4.75 -53.66
CA GLN A 105 12.32 -4.75 -55.01
C GLN A 105 10.87 -5.21 -54.93
N ASN A 106 10.04 -4.52 -54.16
CA ASN A 106 8.59 -4.66 -54.17
C ASN A 106 7.88 -3.33 -53.90
N ALA A 107 8.36 -2.23 -54.40
CA ALA A 107 7.53 -1.07 -54.66
C ALA A 107 6.98 -1.20 -56.10
N VAL A 108 6.13 -2.14 -56.31
CA VAL A 108 5.12 -2.05 -57.37
C VAL A 108 4.36 -0.76 -57.06
N ASN A 109 4.25 0.15 -58.01
CA ASN A 109 3.38 1.33 -58.01
C ASN A 109 1.95 0.91 -57.58
N GLN A 110 1.70 0.72 -56.30
CA GLN A 110 0.35 0.61 -55.77
C GLN A 110 -0.20 2.03 -55.72
N LYS A 111 -1.23 2.31 -56.45
CA LYS A 111 -2.02 3.52 -56.34
C LYS A 111 -2.45 3.63 -54.88
N VAL A 112 -1.94 4.64 -54.19
CA VAL A 112 -2.37 4.99 -52.81
C VAL A 112 -3.72 5.69 -52.92
N LYS A 113 -4.61 5.30 -52.02
CA LYS A 113 -5.96 5.88 -51.95
C LYS A 113 -6.20 6.35 -50.49
N ASN A 114 -6.85 7.49 -50.37
CA ASN A 114 -7.30 7.96 -49.09
C ASN A 114 -8.60 7.25 -48.71
N VAL A 115 -8.60 6.53 -47.58
CA VAL A 115 -9.74 5.82 -47.05
C VAL A 115 -10.22 6.52 -45.80
N LYS A 116 -11.50 6.76 -45.70
CA LYS A 116 -12.17 7.38 -44.55
C LYS A 116 -13.21 6.43 -44.00
N GLY A 117 -13.55 6.60 -42.75
CA GLY A 117 -14.62 5.81 -42.14
C GLY A 117 -14.94 6.23 -40.73
N VAL A 118 -15.99 5.62 -40.20
CA VAL A 118 -16.44 5.77 -38.82
C VAL A 118 -16.38 4.40 -38.14
N ILE A 119 -15.81 4.38 -36.93
CA ILE A 119 -15.80 3.18 -36.09
C ILE A 119 -16.80 3.39 -34.97
N VAL A 120 -17.73 2.46 -34.85
CA VAL A 120 -18.80 2.46 -33.86
C VAL A 120 -18.81 1.12 -33.11
N ASP A 121 -19.41 1.08 -31.95
CA ASP A 121 -19.71 -0.15 -31.22
C ASP A 121 -21.03 -0.81 -31.70
N GLU A 122 -21.46 -1.89 -31.07
CA GLU A 122 -22.70 -2.59 -31.39
C GLU A 122 -23.96 -1.77 -31.05
N THR A 123 -23.86 -0.76 -30.20
CA THR A 123 -24.95 0.17 -29.85
C THR A 123 -25.04 1.33 -30.84
N GLY A 124 -23.99 1.51 -31.66
CA GLY A 124 -23.89 2.60 -32.64
C GLY A 124 -23.19 3.83 -32.14
N GLU A 125 -22.63 3.79 -30.88
CA GLU A 125 -21.82 4.88 -30.33
C GLU A 125 -20.42 4.91 -30.95
N PRO A 126 -19.82 6.12 -31.15
CA PRO A 126 -18.51 6.25 -31.75
C PRO A 126 -17.39 5.73 -30.81
N VAL A 127 -16.50 4.88 -31.31
CA VAL A 127 -15.33 4.39 -30.58
C VAL A 127 -14.18 5.37 -30.77
N ILE A 128 -13.88 6.14 -29.73
CA ILE A 128 -12.85 7.19 -29.71
C ILE A 128 -11.47 6.58 -29.44
N GLY A 129 -10.46 6.95 -30.25
CA GLY A 129 -9.09 6.46 -30.05
C GLY A 129 -8.83 5.02 -30.52
N ALA A 130 -9.75 4.43 -31.30
CA ALA A 130 -9.53 3.14 -31.92
C ALA A 130 -8.35 3.20 -32.90
N ASN A 131 -7.46 2.22 -32.84
CA ASN A 131 -6.29 2.13 -33.69
C ASN A 131 -6.65 1.47 -35.02
N VAL A 132 -6.31 2.13 -36.13
CA VAL A 132 -6.56 1.68 -37.50
C VAL A 132 -5.22 1.58 -38.22
N VAL A 133 -4.78 0.37 -38.53
CA VAL A 133 -3.44 0.11 -39.12
C VAL A 133 -3.59 -0.69 -40.41
N VAL A 134 -2.79 -0.38 -41.42
CA VAL A 134 -2.69 -1.24 -42.62
C VAL A 134 -1.99 -2.54 -42.23
N SER A 135 -2.66 -3.67 -42.39
CA SER A 135 -2.18 -4.99 -41.97
C SER A 135 -0.76 -5.27 -42.47
N GLY A 136 0.11 -5.70 -41.56
CA GLY A 136 1.52 -5.99 -41.87
C GLY A 136 2.44 -4.77 -42.01
N THR A 137 1.98 -3.54 -41.72
CA THR A 137 2.78 -2.30 -41.83
C THR A 137 2.70 -1.48 -40.53
N THR A 138 3.49 -0.43 -40.47
CA THR A 138 3.41 0.59 -39.40
C THR A 138 2.57 1.82 -39.80
N ASN A 139 1.91 1.78 -40.97
CA ASN A 139 1.07 2.88 -41.43
C ASN A 139 -0.31 2.78 -40.78
N GLY A 140 -0.66 3.73 -39.93
CA GLY A 140 -1.89 3.72 -39.14
C GLY A 140 -2.29 5.09 -38.62
N THR A 141 -3.52 5.19 -38.15
CA THR A 141 -4.14 6.36 -37.52
C THR A 141 -5.01 5.94 -36.34
N VAL A 142 -5.50 6.91 -35.56
CA VAL A 142 -6.50 6.68 -34.52
C VAL A 142 -7.78 7.45 -34.80
N THR A 143 -8.91 6.98 -34.29
CA THR A 143 -10.19 7.66 -34.46
C THR A 143 -10.30 8.93 -33.61
N ASP A 144 -11.00 9.93 -34.14
CA ASP A 144 -11.34 11.20 -33.47
C ASP A 144 -12.52 11.03 -32.47
N PHE A 145 -12.97 12.15 -31.87
CA PHE A 145 -14.09 12.19 -30.91
C PHE A 145 -15.43 11.74 -31.48
N ASN A 146 -15.57 11.67 -32.79
CA ASN A 146 -16.77 11.18 -33.47
C ASN A 146 -16.56 9.80 -34.07
N GLY A 147 -15.46 9.11 -33.71
CA GLY A 147 -15.12 7.81 -34.23
C GLY A 147 -14.60 7.83 -35.68
N ASN A 148 -14.33 8.99 -36.29
CA ASN A 148 -13.87 9.10 -37.67
C ASN A 148 -12.38 8.84 -37.77
N PHE A 149 -11.97 8.20 -38.88
CA PHE A 149 -10.55 8.07 -39.23
C PHE A 149 -10.34 8.41 -40.74
N SER A 150 -9.11 8.79 -41.06
CA SER A 150 -8.67 8.98 -42.46
C SER A 150 -7.24 8.50 -42.57
N LEU A 151 -6.95 7.64 -43.55
CA LEU A 151 -5.68 6.98 -43.73
C LEU A 151 -5.36 6.75 -45.20
N GLU A 152 -4.15 7.07 -45.63
CA GLU A 152 -3.68 6.73 -47.00
C GLU A 152 -3.20 5.28 -47.04
N VAL A 153 -3.79 4.48 -47.91
CA VAL A 153 -3.60 3.01 -47.95
C VAL A 153 -3.47 2.49 -49.37
N PRO A 154 -2.80 1.36 -49.58
CA PRO A 154 -2.81 0.66 -50.87
C PRO A 154 -4.23 0.24 -51.31
N GLU A 155 -4.57 0.36 -52.57
CA GLU A 155 -5.95 0.15 -53.10
C GLU A 155 -6.57 -1.21 -52.74
N ASN A 156 -5.77 -2.25 -52.56
CA ASN A 156 -6.19 -3.62 -52.17
C ASN A 156 -5.68 -4.05 -50.81
N GLY A 157 -5.40 -3.13 -49.89
CA GLY A 157 -4.94 -3.42 -48.56
C GLY A 157 -6.04 -3.99 -47.65
N THR A 158 -5.64 -4.40 -46.45
CA THR A 158 -6.50 -4.74 -45.32
C THR A 158 -6.23 -3.79 -44.17
N LEU A 159 -7.26 -3.31 -43.50
CA LEU A 159 -7.14 -2.53 -42.27
C LEU A 159 -7.39 -3.44 -41.09
N ASP A 160 -6.49 -3.42 -40.13
CA ASP A 160 -6.68 -4.01 -38.81
C ASP A 160 -7.13 -2.89 -37.86
N VAL A 161 -8.35 -3.03 -37.36
CA VAL A 161 -8.98 -2.10 -36.43
C VAL A 161 -9.02 -2.72 -35.04
N SER A 162 -8.44 -2.07 -34.04
CA SER A 162 -8.36 -2.59 -32.68
C SER A 162 -8.60 -1.47 -31.66
N PHE A 163 -9.30 -1.82 -30.58
CA PHE A 163 -9.51 -0.97 -29.42
C PHE A 163 -9.57 -1.82 -28.15
N ILE A 164 -9.20 -1.24 -27.01
CA ILE A 164 -9.22 -1.94 -25.71
C ILE A 164 -10.66 -2.35 -25.38
N GLY A 165 -10.88 -3.63 -25.12
CA GLY A 165 -12.21 -4.18 -24.82
C GLY A 165 -13.00 -4.64 -26.05
N TYR A 166 -12.44 -4.56 -27.26
CA TYR A 166 -13.10 -4.99 -28.50
C TYR A 166 -12.26 -6.03 -29.27
N LEU A 167 -12.93 -6.92 -29.99
CA LEU A 167 -12.27 -7.88 -30.89
C LEU A 167 -11.61 -7.13 -32.03
N THR A 168 -10.33 -7.39 -32.27
CA THR A 168 -9.64 -6.87 -33.46
C THR A 168 -10.33 -7.35 -34.73
N GLN A 169 -10.70 -6.40 -35.59
CA GLN A 169 -11.39 -6.68 -36.84
C GLN A 169 -10.53 -6.34 -38.05
N SER A 170 -10.32 -7.30 -38.95
CA SER A 170 -9.61 -7.08 -40.21
C SER A 170 -10.60 -6.80 -41.33
N VAL A 171 -10.51 -5.63 -41.94
CA VAL A 171 -11.41 -5.17 -43.01
C VAL A 171 -10.67 -5.02 -44.33
N SER A 172 -11.06 -5.80 -45.35
CA SER A 172 -10.46 -5.70 -46.68
C SER A 172 -11.02 -4.47 -47.43
N LEU A 173 -10.17 -3.71 -48.03
CA LEU A 173 -10.52 -2.46 -48.72
C LEU A 173 -11.26 -2.68 -50.03
N LYS A 174 -10.90 -3.71 -50.84
CA LYS A 174 -11.54 -4.10 -52.10
C LYS A 174 -12.06 -2.92 -52.94
N GLY A 175 -11.26 -1.86 -53.08
CA GLY A 175 -11.59 -0.67 -53.86
C GLY A 175 -12.58 0.32 -53.22
N LYS A 176 -13.14 0.07 -52.05
CA LYS A 176 -13.98 1.02 -51.30
C LYS A 176 -13.14 2.11 -50.59
N SER A 177 -13.70 3.31 -50.45
CA SER A 177 -13.05 4.45 -49.83
C SER A 177 -13.70 4.93 -48.53
N ASP A 178 -14.94 4.53 -48.30
CA ASP A 178 -15.71 4.91 -47.10
C ASP A 178 -16.16 3.64 -46.38
N PHE A 179 -15.92 3.62 -45.07
CA PHE A 179 -16.19 2.49 -44.22
C PHE A 179 -16.99 2.89 -42.99
N ARG A 180 -17.96 2.07 -42.61
CA ARG A 180 -18.54 2.05 -41.28
C ARG A 180 -18.19 0.69 -40.67
N ILE A 181 -17.37 0.70 -39.67
CA ILE A 181 -16.86 -0.50 -39.02
C ILE A 181 -17.50 -0.58 -37.64
N THR A 182 -18.21 -1.67 -37.39
CA THR A 182 -18.77 -1.92 -36.05
C THR A 182 -17.87 -2.88 -35.31
N LEU A 183 -17.20 -2.43 -34.25
CA LEU A 183 -16.41 -3.28 -33.39
C LEU A 183 -17.35 -4.06 -32.48
N LYS A 184 -17.06 -5.34 -32.35
CA LYS A 184 -17.74 -6.22 -31.39
C LYS A 184 -16.97 -6.21 -30.10
N GLU A 185 -17.68 -6.05 -28.99
CA GLU A 185 -17.03 -6.19 -27.69
C GLU A 185 -16.35 -7.57 -27.59
N ASP A 186 -15.13 -7.56 -27.09
CA ASP A 186 -14.44 -8.80 -26.73
C ASP A 186 -15.10 -9.39 -25.50
N THR A 187 -16.19 -10.09 -25.69
CA THR A 187 -16.90 -10.83 -24.65
C THR A 187 -16.11 -12.07 -24.16
N GLN A 188 -14.99 -12.41 -24.80
CA GLN A 188 -13.98 -13.19 -24.14
C GLN A 188 -13.33 -12.31 -23.06
N LYS A 189 -14.09 -12.10 -21.96
CA LYS A 189 -13.50 -11.63 -20.72
C LYS A 189 -12.27 -12.50 -20.50
N LEU A 190 -11.07 -11.90 -20.60
CA LEU A 190 -9.86 -12.49 -20.03
C LEU A 190 -10.29 -12.99 -18.66
N ASP A 191 -10.28 -14.30 -18.45
CA ASP A 191 -10.70 -14.89 -17.18
C ASP A 191 -10.02 -14.11 -16.06
N GLU A 192 -10.80 -13.35 -15.30
CA GLU A 192 -10.29 -12.47 -14.24
C GLU A 192 -9.40 -13.34 -13.34
N VAL A 193 -8.11 -13.04 -13.36
CA VAL A 193 -7.12 -13.81 -12.61
C VAL A 193 -6.99 -13.22 -11.22
N VAL A 194 -7.28 -14.02 -10.23
CA VAL A 194 -7.20 -13.64 -8.82
C VAL A 194 -5.93 -14.24 -8.21
N VAL A 195 -5.18 -13.45 -7.47
CA VAL A 195 -4.06 -13.96 -6.67
C VAL A 195 -4.63 -14.59 -5.40
N VAL A 196 -4.43 -15.89 -5.22
CA VAL A 196 -4.85 -16.62 -4.02
C VAL A 196 -3.73 -17.54 -3.54
N GLY A 197 -3.29 -17.32 -2.34
CA GLY A 197 -2.13 -18.02 -1.80
C GLY A 197 -0.86 -17.63 -2.57
N TYR A 198 -0.01 -18.58 -2.84
CA TYR A 198 1.26 -18.38 -3.55
C TYR A 198 1.13 -18.58 -5.07
N GLY A 199 -0.07 -18.39 -5.65
CA GLY A 199 -0.33 -18.59 -7.07
C GLY A 199 -1.47 -17.74 -7.60
N THR A 200 -1.65 -17.78 -8.91
CA THR A 200 -2.76 -17.13 -9.62
C THR A 200 -3.79 -18.17 -10.03
N ARG A 201 -5.07 -17.87 -9.86
CA ARG A 201 -6.19 -18.72 -10.29
C ARG A 201 -7.23 -17.91 -11.02
N SER A 202 -7.91 -18.53 -11.99
CA SER A 202 -9.11 -17.94 -12.57
C SER A 202 -10.16 -17.75 -11.48
N ARG A 203 -10.87 -16.64 -11.49
CA ARG A 203 -11.97 -16.36 -10.55
C ARG A 203 -13.02 -17.46 -10.56
N LYS A 204 -13.27 -18.07 -11.71
CA LYS A 204 -14.20 -19.22 -11.88
C LYS A 204 -13.79 -20.42 -11.04
N SER A 205 -12.47 -20.64 -10.83
CA SER A 205 -11.94 -21.79 -10.09
C SER A 205 -11.83 -21.59 -8.58
N ILE A 206 -12.06 -20.38 -8.06
CA ILE A 206 -11.95 -20.08 -6.61
C ILE A 206 -13.15 -20.68 -5.90
N THR A 207 -12.91 -21.49 -4.88
CA THR A 207 -13.92 -22.13 -4.04
C THR A 207 -14.15 -21.45 -2.69
N GLY A 208 -13.25 -20.51 -2.31
CA GLY A 208 -13.34 -19.69 -1.11
C GLY A 208 -14.02 -18.34 -1.32
N SER A 209 -14.32 -17.64 -0.22
CA SER A 209 -14.89 -16.29 -0.23
C SER A 209 -13.77 -15.25 -0.38
N VAL A 210 -13.67 -14.64 -1.55
CA VAL A 210 -12.65 -13.64 -1.90
C VAL A 210 -13.29 -12.42 -2.52
N ASP A 211 -13.01 -11.25 -2.00
CA ASP A 211 -13.32 -9.98 -2.66
C ASP A 211 -12.08 -9.43 -3.32
N GLN A 212 -12.28 -8.79 -4.45
CA GLN A 212 -11.25 -8.05 -5.18
C GLN A 212 -11.64 -6.59 -5.27
N VAL A 213 -10.68 -5.73 -4.99
CA VAL A 213 -10.76 -4.27 -5.09
C VAL A 213 -9.71 -3.84 -6.09
N ASN A 214 -10.12 -3.27 -7.22
CA ASN A 214 -9.26 -2.87 -8.32
C ASN A 214 -8.64 -1.48 -8.08
N SER A 215 -7.61 -1.13 -8.86
CA SER A 215 -6.87 0.14 -8.79
C SER A 215 -7.75 1.39 -8.94
N GLU A 216 -8.84 1.34 -9.68
CA GLU A 216 -9.74 2.47 -9.94
C GLU A 216 -10.28 3.14 -8.66
N ILE A 217 -10.51 2.35 -7.60
CA ILE A 217 -10.96 2.85 -6.30
C ILE A 217 -9.91 3.76 -5.65
N PHE A 218 -8.61 3.52 -5.93
CA PHE A 218 -7.50 4.27 -5.34
C PHE A 218 -7.18 5.55 -6.13
N GLU A 219 -7.47 5.58 -7.44
CA GLU A 219 -7.09 6.66 -8.34
C GLU A 219 -7.94 7.92 -8.15
N ASN A 220 -9.21 7.78 -7.75
CA ASN A 220 -10.18 8.87 -7.69
C ASN A 220 -10.57 9.30 -6.27
N ARG A 221 -9.93 8.75 -5.24
CA ARG A 221 -10.20 9.11 -3.84
C ARG A 221 -9.09 9.99 -3.28
N PRO A 222 -9.40 11.16 -2.71
CA PRO A 222 -8.44 12.01 -2.02
C PRO A 222 -8.13 11.46 -0.62
N VAL A 223 -7.53 10.27 -0.56
CA VAL A 223 -7.24 9.57 0.70
C VAL A 223 -5.77 9.69 1.08
N THR A 224 -5.51 9.69 2.39
CA THR A 224 -4.17 9.84 2.95
C THR A 224 -3.33 8.58 2.87
N ASN A 225 -3.98 7.40 2.89
CA ASN A 225 -3.31 6.11 2.88
C ASN A 225 -4.15 5.02 2.19
N ALA A 226 -3.49 3.90 1.85
CA ALA A 226 -4.11 2.78 1.16
C ALA A 226 -5.22 2.12 2.00
N THR A 227 -5.09 2.05 3.32
CA THR A 227 -6.10 1.47 4.20
C THR A 227 -7.40 2.27 4.19
N GLN A 228 -7.30 3.60 4.23
CA GLN A 228 -8.48 4.47 4.15
C GLN A 228 -9.21 4.31 2.81
N ALA A 229 -8.47 4.13 1.72
CA ALA A 229 -9.06 3.90 0.41
C ALA A 229 -9.90 2.61 0.33
N LEU A 230 -9.59 1.62 1.16
CA LEU A 230 -10.33 0.36 1.26
C LEU A 230 -11.64 0.47 2.06
N GLN A 231 -11.89 1.58 2.76
CA GLN A 231 -13.09 1.78 3.55
C GLN A 231 -14.34 1.76 2.64
N GLY A 232 -15.27 0.83 2.94
CA GLY A 232 -16.48 0.63 2.13
C GLY A 232 -16.25 -0.08 0.79
N ALA A 233 -15.00 -0.48 0.46
CA ALA A 233 -14.67 -1.14 -0.81
C ALA A 233 -15.03 -2.63 -0.85
N SER A 234 -15.13 -3.28 0.30
CA SER A 234 -15.46 -4.71 0.42
C SER A 234 -16.48 -4.92 1.53
N ALA A 235 -17.47 -5.75 1.29
CA ALA A 235 -18.47 -6.11 2.28
C ALA A 235 -17.83 -6.90 3.43
N ASN A 236 -18.20 -6.58 4.69
CA ASN A 236 -17.61 -7.13 5.92
C ASN A 236 -16.10 -6.86 6.13
N LEU A 237 -15.52 -5.93 5.38
CA LEU A 237 -14.27 -5.28 5.71
C LEU A 237 -14.59 -3.97 6.44
N ILE A 238 -14.39 -3.98 7.74
CA ILE A 238 -14.65 -2.82 8.60
C ILE A 238 -13.32 -2.12 8.84
N ILE A 239 -13.25 -0.84 8.45
CA ILE A 239 -12.08 0.00 8.67
C ILE A 239 -12.54 1.24 9.44
N GLN A 240 -11.93 1.45 10.59
CA GLN A 240 -12.25 2.56 11.49
C GLN A 240 -10.97 3.27 11.91
N SER A 241 -11.00 4.60 11.93
CA SER A 241 -9.92 5.38 12.55
C SER A 241 -9.85 5.06 14.05
N LYS A 242 -8.65 4.84 14.58
CA LYS A 242 -8.44 4.55 16.01
C LYS A 242 -8.69 5.77 16.89
N ASN A 243 -8.46 6.94 16.35
CA ASN A 243 -8.65 8.20 17.06
C ASN A 243 -9.01 9.33 16.09
N ALA A 244 -9.35 10.48 16.64
CA ALA A 244 -9.69 11.67 15.86
C ALA A 244 -8.46 12.54 15.51
N ASN A 245 -7.24 12.06 15.73
CA ASN A 245 -6.03 12.80 15.40
C ASN A 245 -5.81 12.83 13.88
N PRO A 246 -5.85 13.97 13.22
CA PRO A 246 -5.67 14.08 11.77
C PRO A 246 -4.33 13.56 11.25
N ASN A 247 -3.31 13.58 12.11
CA ASN A 247 -1.95 13.12 11.76
C ASN A 247 -1.69 11.66 12.16
N ASP A 248 -2.62 11.02 12.89
CA ASP A 248 -2.52 9.61 13.23
C ASP A 248 -3.39 8.77 12.29
N ASN A 249 -2.76 8.26 11.25
CA ASN A 249 -3.40 7.43 10.23
C ASN A 249 -3.59 5.97 10.68
N SER A 250 -3.50 5.68 11.98
CA SER A 250 -3.73 4.32 12.48
C SER A 250 -5.20 3.92 12.33
N MET A 251 -5.43 2.75 11.75
CA MET A 251 -6.75 2.22 11.46
C MET A 251 -6.94 0.88 12.15
N ASN A 252 -8.14 0.65 12.69
CA ASN A 252 -8.59 -0.68 13.03
C ASN A 252 -9.16 -1.35 11.79
N ILE A 253 -8.67 -2.53 11.49
CA ILE A 253 -9.11 -3.31 10.33
C ILE A 253 -9.69 -4.61 10.85
N ASN A 254 -10.95 -4.89 10.51
CA ASN A 254 -11.62 -6.13 10.87
C ASN A 254 -12.29 -6.76 9.66
N ILE A 255 -12.16 -8.08 9.53
CA ILE A 255 -12.85 -8.87 8.52
C ILE A 255 -13.83 -9.80 9.22
N ARG A 256 -15.13 -9.65 8.91
CA ARG A 256 -16.22 -10.43 9.51
C ARG A 256 -16.33 -10.31 11.03
N GLY A 257 -15.92 -9.16 11.60
CA GLY A 257 -16.09 -8.85 13.02
C GLY A 257 -14.97 -9.36 13.93
N VAL A 258 -15.18 -9.19 15.23
CA VAL A 258 -14.24 -9.54 16.30
C VAL A 258 -14.34 -11.02 16.62
N SER A 259 -13.23 -11.72 16.65
CA SER A 259 -13.19 -13.18 16.89
C SER A 259 -12.31 -13.62 18.07
N THR A 260 -11.52 -12.71 18.62
CA THR A 260 -10.67 -12.97 19.79
C THR A 260 -10.70 -11.79 20.76
N MET A 261 -10.31 -12.02 22.00
CA MET A 261 -10.18 -10.97 23.03
C MET A 261 -8.91 -10.13 22.85
N GLY A 262 -7.96 -10.60 22.05
CA GLY A 262 -6.72 -9.88 21.74
C GLY A 262 -6.81 -9.09 20.42
N ASN A 263 -5.71 -9.04 19.68
CA ASN A 263 -5.65 -8.33 18.39
C ASN A 263 -6.46 -9.07 17.31
N ASN A 264 -7.39 -8.36 16.68
CA ASN A 264 -8.25 -8.84 15.61
C ASN A 264 -7.83 -8.36 14.21
N ASP A 265 -6.65 -7.76 14.08
CA ASP A 265 -6.15 -7.29 12.78
C ASP A 265 -5.97 -8.47 11.81
N PRO A 266 -6.35 -8.33 10.53
CA PRO A 266 -6.07 -9.33 9.52
C PRO A 266 -4.57 -9.39 9.20
N LEU A 267 -4.13 -10.50 8.64
CA LEU A 267 -2.79 -10.63 8.09
C LEU A 267 -2.67 -9.76 6.83
N ILE A 268 -1.66 -8.91 6.79
CA ILE A 268 -1.34 -8.09 5.61
C ILE A 268 -0.23 -8.79 4.82
N VAL A 269 -0.43 -8.94 3.51
CA VAL A 269 0.57 -9.51 2.60
C VAL A 269 0.71 -8.56 1.41
N ILE A 270 1.91 -8.02 1.18
CA ILE A 270 2.21 -7.10 0.07
C ILE A 270 3.18 -7.80 -0.88
N ASP A 271 2.76 -8.02 -2.12
CA ASP A 271 3.55 -8.70 -3.16
C ASP A 271 4.17 -10.05 -2.71
N GLY A 272 3.43 -10.80 -1.87
CA GLY A 272 3.85 -12.09 -1.33
C GLY A 272 4.64 -12.04 -0.02
N LEU A 273 4.99 -10.86 0.49
CA LEU A 273 5.63 -10.68 1.79
C LEU A 273 4.62 -10.34 2.88
N VAL A 274 4.73 -11.01 4.01
CA VAL A 274 4.00 -10.63 5.21
C VAL A 274 4.53 -9.30 5.72
N SER A 275 3.63 -8.36 5.91
CA SER A 275 3.92 -6.98 6.26
C SER A 275 3.02 -6.48 7.40
N SER A 276 3.31 -5.31 7.93
CA SER A 276 2.53 -4.69 8.99
C SER A 276 1.41 -3.80 8.46
N SER A 277 0.43 -3.47 9.31
CA SER A 277 -0.58 -2.44 8.98
C SER A 277 0.07 -1.07 8.74
N SER A 278 1.17 -0.73 9.43
CA SER A 278 1.90 0.53 9.17
C SER A 278 2.53 0.54 7.78
N THR A 279 3.06 -0.60 7.32
CA THR A 279 3.60 -0.74 5.97
C THR A 279 2.53 -0.52 4.90
N LEU A 280 1.31 -1.08 5.11
CA LEU A 280 0.16 -0.84 4.22
C LEU A 280 -0.24 0.65 4.22
N ASN A 281 -0.26 1.30 5.38
CA ASN A 281 -0.59 2.72 5.50
C ASN A 281 0.42 3.64 4.81
N ASN A 282 1.69 3.24 4.77
CA ASN A 282 2.76 3.98 4.11
C ASN A 282 2.83 3.74 2.60
N LEU A 283 2.13 2.72 2.08
CA LEU A 283 2.06 2.43 0.65
C LEU A 283 1.31 3.54 -0.09
N ASN A 284 1.86 3.99 -1.23
CA ASN A 284 1.15 4.93 -2.09
C ASN A 284 -0.04 4.22 -2.75
N PRO A 285 -1.29 4.73 -2.60
CA PRO A 285 -2.46 4.15 -3.25
C PRO A 285 -2.32 4.01 -4.77
N ASN A 286 -1.64 4.93 -5.44
CA ASN A 286 -1.42 4.90 -6.88
C ASN A 286 -0.52 3.76 -7.38
N ASP A 287 0.26 3.14 -6.48
CA ASP A 287 1.11 1.98 -6.80
C ASP A 287 0.36 0.65 -6.69
N ILE A 288 -0.86 0.67 -6.15
CA ILE A 288 -1.68 -0.54 -5.97
C ILE A 288 -2.33 -0.92 -7.30
N ASP A 289 -2.21 -2.20 -7.64
CA ASP A 289 -2.91 -2.83 -8.77
C ASP A 289 -4.24 -3.44 -8.31
N ASN A 290 -4.17 -4.37 -7.35
CA ASN A 290 -5.35 -5.01 -6.78
C ASN A 290 -5.18 -5.27 -5.29
N VAL A 291 -6.29 -5.28 -4.58
CA VAL A 291 -6.37 -5.77 -3.20
C VAL A 291 -7.39 -6.90 -3.12
N TYR A 292 -6.97 -8.03 -2.57
CA TYR A 292 -7.83 -9.19 -2.35
C TYR A 292 -8.07 -9.37 -0.87
N VAL A 293 -9.35 -9.50 -0.50
CA VAL A 293 -9.77 -9.73 0.89
C VAL A 293 -10.23 -11.18 1.01
N LEU A 294 -9.39 -12.00 1.67
CA LEU A 294 -9.64 -13.41 1.91
C LEU A 294 -10.39 -13.57 3.24
N LYS A 295 -11.64 -14.04 3.18
CA LYS A 295 -12.57 -13.95 4.31
C LYS A 295 -12.83 -15.28 5.01
N ASP A 296 -12.51 -16.41 4.37
CA ASP A 296 -12.79 -17.75 4.88
C ASP A 296 -11.55 -18.65 4.89
N ALA A 297 -11.68 -19.81 5.52
CA ALA A 297 -10.59 -20.76 5.60
C ALA A 297 -10.22 -21.38 4.25
N GLY A 298 -11.17 -21.50 3.31
CA GLY A 298 -10.90 -22.03 1.97
C GLY A 298 -9.90 -21.17 1.18
N SER A 299 -9.98 -19.85 1.33
CA SER A 299 -9.09 -18.90 0.68
C SER A 299 -7.82 -18.59 1.50
N ALA A 300 -7.92 -18.52 2.84
CA ALA A 300 -6.88 -18.01 3.72
C ALA A 300 -5.96 -19.08 4.34
N ALA A 301 -6.34 -20.37 4.31
CA ALA A 301 -5.64 -21.43 5.06
C ALA A 301 -4.16 -21.60 4.68
N ILE A 302 -3.79 -21.31 3.44
CA ILE A 302 -2.40 -21.43 3.00
C ILE A 302 -1.47 -20.40 3.67
N TYR A 303 -2.02 -19.29 4.19
CA TYR A 303 -1.32 -18.28 4.99
C TYR A 303 -1.22 -18.66 6.49
N GLY A 304 -1.94 -19.70 6.93
CA GLY A 304 -1.76 -20.45 8.15
C GLY A 304 -2.17 -19.74 9.43
N SER A 305 -1.29 -19.88 10.40
CA SER A 305 -1.49 -19.59 11.81
C SER A 305 -1.70 -18.12 12.18
N ARG A 306 -1.68 -17.19 11.23
CA ARG A 306 -1.97 -15.76 11.44
C ARG A 306 -3.16 -15.29 10.61
N SER A 307 -3.81 -16.20 9.90
CA SER A 307 -4.95 -15.86 9.02
C SER A 307 -6.33 -16.04 9.67
N ALA A 308 -6.39 -16.34 10.98
CA ALA A 308 -7.67 -16.51 11.70
C ALA A 308 -8.59 -15.30 11.56
N ASN A 309 -8.04 -14.09 11.45
CA ASN A 309 -8.80 -12.85 11.30
C ASN A 309 -8.95 -12.42 9.82
N GLY A 310 -8.67 -13.35 8.85
CA GLY A 310 -8.65 -13.07 7.42
C GLY A 310 -7.32 -12.53 6.93
N VAL A 311 -7.21 -12.31 5.61
CA VAL A 311 -5.99 -11.84 4.95
C VAL A 311 -6.34 -10.71 3.99
N ILE A 312 -5.56 -9.64 4.00
CA ILE A 312 -5.55 -8.59 3.00
C ILE A 312 -4.29 -8.78 2.15
N LEU A 313 -4.48 -9.18 0.91
CA LEU A 313 -3.41 -9.41 -0.04
C LEU A 313 -3.37 -8.25 -1.03
N VAL A 314 -2.27 -7.52 -1.05
CA VAL A 314 -2.03 -6.37 -1.93
C VAL A 314 -1.06 -6.75 -3.02
N THR A 315 -1.42 -6.47 -4.27
CA THR A 315 -0.52 -6.56 -5.42
C THR A 315 -0.24 -5.16 -5.95
N THR A 316 1.01 -4.89 -6.30
CA THR A 316 1.41 -3.60 -6.85
C THR A 316 1.53 -3.62 -8.36
N LYS A 317 1.39 -2.47 -9.00
CA LYS A 317 1.48 -2.28 -10.45
C LYS A 317 2.81 -2.80 -10.98
N LYS A 318 2.77 -3.42 -12.16
CA LYS A 318 3.93 -3.98 -12.86
C LYS A 318 3.96 -3.46 -14.30
N GLY A 319 5.10 -3.55 -14.95
CA GLY A 319 5.19 -3.30 -16.38
C GLY A 319 4.55 -4.40 -17.21
N SER A 320 4.17 -4.11 -18.45
CA SER A 320 3.60 -5.06 -19.40
C SER A 320 4.63 -5.47 -20.45
N LYS A 321 4.64 -6.76 -20.83
CA LYS A 321 5.54 -7.28 -21.87
C LYS A 321 5.27 -6.62 -23.22
N GLY A 322 6.33 -6.31 -23.97
CA GLY A 322 6.23 -5.73 -25.31
C GLY A 322 5.66 -4.30 -25.35
N SER A 323 5.43 -3.66 -24.20
CA SER A 323 4.89 -2.31 -24.13
C SER A 323 6.00 -1.25 -24.21
N LYS A 324 5.72 -0.16 -24.94
CA LYS A 324 6.57 1.04 -24.91
C LYS A 324 6.53 1.63 -23.49
N PRO A 325 7.59 2.40 -23.10
CA PRO A 325 7.55 3.13 -21.84
C PRO A 325 6.37 4.09 -21.78
N VAL A 326 5.56 3.96 -20.72
CA VAL A 326 4.44 4.84 -20.39
C VAL A 326 4.82 5.61 -19.15
N VAL A 327 4.70 6.94 -19.21
CA VAL A 327 4.89 7.84 -18.07
C VAL A 327 3.51 8.33 -17.65
N ALA A 328 3.14 8.07 -16.40
CA ALA A 328 1.90 8.59 -15.82
C ALA A 328 2.23 9.51 -14.64
N PHE A 329 1.55 10.66 -14.60
CA PHE A 329 1.65 11.61 -13.51
C PHE A 329 0.27 11.84 -12.92
N ASN A 330 0.17 11.79 -11.58
CA ASN A 330 -1.01 12.11 -10.82
C ASN A 330 -0.67 13.19 -9.80
N GLY A 331 -1.43 14.30 -9.79
CA GLY A 331 -1.28 15.39 -8.84
C GLY A 331 -2.62 15.76 -8.22
N GLN A 332 -2.65 15.81 -6.89
CA GLN A 332 -3.84 16.19 -6.12
C GLN A 332 -3.47 17.27 -5.12
N VAL A 333 -4.30 18.30 -5.04
CA VAL A 333 -4.23 19.35 -4.03
C VAL A 333 -5.64 19.51 -3.44
N GLY A 334 -5.75 19.48 -2.13
CA GLY A 334 -7.01 19.56 -1.43
C GLY A 334 -6.90 20.37 -0.14
N ILE A 335 -8.01 20.87 0.33
CA ILE A 335 -8.16 21.48 1.65
C ILE A 335 -8.94 20.50 2.50
N GLN A 336 -8.38 20.15 3.65
CA GLN A 336 -9.02 19.33 4.66
C GLN A 336 -9.65 20.23 5.70
N ASP A 337 -10.97 20.24 5.73
CA ASP A 337 -11.76 21.03 6.66
C ASP A 337 -12.43 20.10 7.67
N PRO A 338 -12.06 20.14 8.96
CA PRO A 338 -12.61 19.27 9.96
C PRO A 338 -14.04 19.63 10.28
N HIS A 339 -14.95 18.66 10.26
CA HIS A 339 -16.31 18.80 10.73
C HIS A 339 -16.49 18.16 12.11
N ILE A 340 -16.86 18.96 13.10
CA ILE A 340 -17.09 18.49 14.47
C ILE A 340 -18.52 17.97 14.57
N LEU A 341 -18.67 16.69 14.93
CA LEU A 341 -19.96 15.97 14.94
C LEU A 341 -20.81 16.20 16.19
N PHE A 342 -20.26 16.86 17.21
CA PHE A 342 -20.99 17.16 18.43
C PHE A 342 -21.02 18.67 18.70
N SER A 343 -22.02 19.14 19.39
CA SER A 343 -22.12 20.52 19.88
C SER A 343 -22.10 20.52 21.40
N PRO A 344 -21.31 21.39 22.04
CA PRO A 344 -21.38 21.57 23.49
C PRO A 344 -22.75 22.15 23.86
N VAL A 345 -23.16 21.93 25.10
CA VAL A 345 -24.26 22.70 25.68
C VAL A 345 -23.78 24.12 25.98
N GLU A 346 -24.69 25.09 25.92
CA GLU A 346 -24.37 26.46 26.30
C GLU A 346 -23.91 26.55 27.77
N GLY A 347 -23.09 27.54 28.10
CA GLY A 347 -22.43 27.66 29.39
C GLY A 347 -23.45 27.69 30.56
N TRP A 348 -24.57 28.39 30.43
CA TRP A 348 -25.61 28.39 31.46
C TRP A 348 -26.25 27.02 31.67
N GLN A 349 -26.44 26.22 30.60
CA GLN A 349 -26.96 24.86 30.68
C GLN A 349 -25.94 23.94 31.38
N ASN A 350 -24.64 24.09 31.03
CA ASN A 350 -23.56 23.36 31.70
C ASN A 350 -23.54 23.67 33.21
N ALA A 351 -23.68 24.94 33.61
CA ALA A 351 -23.72 25.36 35.01
C ALA A 351 -24.90 24.73 35.75
N MET A 352 -26.10 24.70 35.13
CA MET A 352 -27.26 24.00 35.70
C MET A 352 -27.01 22.50 35.87
N LEU A 353 -26.45 21.82 34.86
CA LEU A 353 -26.17 20.39 34.91
C LEU A 353 -25.11 20.06 35.98
N ARG A 354 -24.10 20.89 36.16
CA ARG A 354 -23.10 20.75 37.24
C ARG A 354 -23.72 20.88 38.62
N ASN A 355 -24.59 21.87 38.79
CA ASN A 355 -25.35 22.01 40.04
C ASN A 355 -26.20 20.79 40.31
N GLN A 356 -26.91 20.27 39.29
CA GLN A 356 -27.70 19.06 39.44
C GLN A 356 -26.84 17.83 39.81
N ALA A 357 -25.64 17.70 39.17
CA ALA A 357 -24.70 16.62 39.48
C ALA A 357 -24.23 16.69 40.92
N ASN A 358 -23.86 17.90 41.43
CA ASN A 358 -23.46 18.14 42.78
C ASN A 358 -24.57 17.80 43.78
N MET A 359 -25.80 18.27 43.52
CA MET A 359 -26.96 17.94 44.38
C MET A 359 -27.25 16.44 44.42
N ASN A 360 -27.10 15.71 43.32
CA ASN A 360 -27.32 14.27 43.26
C ASN A 360 -26.33 13.47 44.14
N VAL A 361 -25.13 14.01 44.41
CA VAL A 361 -24.17 13.39 45.34
C VAL A 361 -24.14 14.06 46.71
N GLY A 362 -25.14 14.95 47.04
CA GLY A 362 -25.26 15.61 48.32
C GLY A 362 -24.30 16.76 48.52
N SER A 363 -23.65 17.26 47.47
CA SER A 363 -22.74 18.41 47.47
C SER A 363 -23.50 19.72 47.22
N ALA A 364 -22.97 20.85 47.69
CA ALA A 364 -23.54 22.17 47.43
C ALA A 364 -23.53 22.52 45.92
N PRO A 365 -24.49 23.30 45.43
CA PRO A 365 -24.43 23.85 44.06
C PRO A 365 -23.16 24.67 43.86
N GLN A 366 -22.51 24.53 42.74
CA GLN A 366 -21.32 25.26 42.36
C GLN A 366 -21.64 26.70 41.90
N PHE A 367 -22.74 26.86 41.21
CA PHE A 367 -23.16 28.13 40.65
C PHE A 367 -24.42 28.67 41.33
N THR A 368 -24.44 29.94 41.65
CA THR A 368 -25.61 30.62 42.15
C THR A 368 -26.63 30.89 41.04
N PRO A 369 -27.92 31.08 41.36
CA PRO A 369 -28.91 31.49 40.35
C PRO A 369 -28.55 32.77 39.61
N THR A 370 -27.85 33.72 40.26
CA THR A 370 -27.41 34.97 39.61
C THR A 370 -26.34 34.69 38.57
N GLN A 371 -25.35 33.84 38.91
CA GLN A 371 -24.30 33.43 37.94
C GLN A 371 -24.87 32.67 36.74
N ILE A 372 -25.84 31.77 36.96
CA ILE A 372 -26.51 31.10 35.86
C ILE A 372 -27.29 32.08 34.96
N ARG A 373 -27.94 33.08 35.57
CA ARG A 373 -28.64 34.12 34.86
C ARG A 373 -27.67 34.96 34.03
N ASP A 374 -26.53 35.35 34.61
CA ASP A 374 -25.49 36.12 33.93
C ASP A 374 -24.93 35.36 32.70
N LEU A 375 -24.66 34.06 32.86
CA LEU A 375 -24.25 33.19 31.76
C LEU A 375 -25.31 33.14 30.63
N TYR A 376 -26.59 33.07 31.02
CA TYR A 376 -27.68 33.10 30.02
C TYR A 376 -27.79 34.44 29.28
N ASP A 377 -27.62 35.55 29.96
CA ASP A 377 -27.70 36.87 29.38
C ASP A 377 -26.55 37.14 28.40
N HIS A 378 -25.35 36.55 28.62
CA HIS A 378 -24.15 36.65 27.78
C HIS A 378 -23.89 35.44 26.89
N ARG A 379 -24.88 34.53 26.69
CA ARG A 379 -24.69 33.30 25.91
C ARG A 379 -24.22 33.49 24.46
N ASN A 380 -24.50 34.68 23.88
CA ASN A 380 -24.03 35.04 22.53
C ASN A 380 -22.56 35.49 22.47
N GLU A 381 -21.91 35.64 23.63
CA GLU A 381 -20.49 36.00 23.78
C GLU A 381 -19.63 34.81 24.10
N GLU A 382 -20.24 33.63 24.18
CA GLU A 382 -19.53 32.37 24.43
C GLU A 382 -18.66 32.00 23.23
N GLU A 383 -17.41 31.65 23.50
CA GLU A 383 -16.48 31.12 22.52
C GLU A 383 -16.16 29.66 22.84
N TRP A 384 -16.32 28.79 21.87
CA TRP A 384 -15.96 27.40 22.05
C TRP A 384 -14.49 27.19 21.72
N LEU A 385 -13.78 26.46 22.58
CA LEU A 385 -12.34 26.25 22.45
C LEU A 385 -11.96 25.59 21.10
N TYR A 386 -12.77 24.68 20.58
CA TYR A 386 -12.50 24.07 19.28
C TYR A 386 -12.36 25.08 18.16
N ASP A 387 -13.12 26.15 18.16
CA ASP A 387 -13.04 27.20 17.14
C ASP A 387 -11.72 27.97 17.19
N GLN A 388 -11.06 27.93 18.34
CA GLN A 388 -9.75 28.58 18.54
C GLN A 388 -8.58 27.67 18.17
N ILE A 389 -8.71 26.35 18.28
CA ILE A 389 -7.61 25.40 18.12
C ILE A 389 -7.63 24.65 16.79
N ILE A 390 -8.77 24.56 16.11
CA ILE A 390 -8.94 23.88 14.85
C ILE A 390 -8.80 24.84 13.68
N LYS A 391 -8.18 24.37 12.60
CA LYS A 391 -8.02 25.06 11.34
C LYS A 391 -8.14 24.10 10.17
N SER A 392 -8.43 24.62 8.99
CA SER A 392 -8.30 23.87 7.74
C SER A 392 -6.82 23.62 7.44
N GLY A 393 -6.51 22.43 6.91
CA GLY A 393 -5.16 22.00 6.53
C GLY A 393 -5.02 21.76 5.03
N LEU A 394 -3.87 22.13 4.45
CA LEU A 394 -3.55 21.83 3.06
C LEU A 394 -3.06 20.39 2.93
N GLN A 395 -3.57 19.68 1.91
CA GLN A 395 -3.14 18.34 1.55
C GLN A 395 -2.64 18.34 0.10
N GLN A 396 -1.48 17.72 -0.13
CA GLN A 396 -0.86 17.62 -1.45
C GLN A 396 -0.36 16.21 -1.67
N ASN A 397 -0.60 15.65 -2.87
CA ASN A 397 -0.12 14.34 -3.28
C ASN A 397 0.34 14.40 -4.74
N TYR A 398 1.59 14.06 -4.99
CA TYR A 398 2.17 14.02 -6.32
C TYR A 398 2.80 12.65 -6.54
N ASN A 399 2.44 11.99 -7.63
CA ASN A 399 2.98 10.69 -8.00
C ASN A 399 3.39 10.72 -9.46
N ILE A 400 4.56 10.15 -9.75
CA ILE A 400 5.01 9.86 -11.10
C ILE A 400 5.38 8.39 -11.17
N ASN A 401 4.92 7.69 -12.21
CA ASN A 401 5.36 6.34 -12.48
C ASN A 401 5.77 6.18 -13.94
N VAL A 402 6.73 5.30 -14.17
CA VAL A 402 7.22 4.88 -15.48
C VAL A 402 7.13 3.38 -15.55
N SER A 403 6.36 2.86 -16.48
CA SER A 403 6.21 1.41 -16.67
C SER A 403 6.39 1.03 -18.13
N GLY A 404 6.87 -0.18 -18.37
CA GLY A 404 7.10 -0.67 -19.71
C GLY A 404 7.70 -2.07 -19.71
N GLY A 405 8.09 -2.54 -20.89
CA GLY A 405 8.78 -3.82 -20.98
C GLY A 405 9.11 -4.24 -22.40
N SER A 406 10.12 -5.10 -22.50
CA SER A 406 10.45 -5.88 -23.69
C SER A 406 9.70 -7.23 -23.64
N GLU A 407 9.98 -8.12 -24.59
CA GLU A 407 9.43 -9.48 -24.57
C GLU A 407 9.82 -10.26 -23.29
N ASN A 408 11.02 -10.04 -22.78
CA ASN A 408 11.59 -10.81 -21.67
C ASN A 408 11.65 -10.05 -20.35
N THR A 409 11.59 -8.72 -20.35
CA THR A 409 11.77 -7.92 -19.14
C THR A 409 10.65 -6.90 -19.04
N THR A 410 10.03 -6.83 -17.86
CA THR A 410 9.04 -5.80 -17.50
C THR A 410 9.55 -5.00 -16.33
N TYR A 411 9.25 -3.71 -16.31
CA TYR A 411 9.64 -2.82 -15.23
C TYR A 411 8.55 -1.79 -14.92
N MET A 412 8.50 -1.39 -13.66
CA MET A 412 7.76 -0.24 -13.18
C MET A 412 8.60 0.46 -12.11
N VAL A 413 8.74 1.76 -12.24
CA VAL A 413 9.40 2.62 -11.25
C VAL A 413 8.45 3.75 -10.92
N SER A 414 8.23 4.01 -9.64
CA SER A 414 7.41 5.13 -9.18
C SER A 414 8.14 5.95 -8.12
N ALA A 415 7.80 7.23 -8.06
CA ALA A 415 8.19 8.14 -7.00
C ALA A 415 7.00 9.01 -6.62
N SER A 416 6.81 9.23 -5.31
CA SER A 416 5.74 10.10 -4.85
C SER A 416 6.14 10.95 -3.64
N TYR A 417 5.48 12.08 -3.54
CA TYR A 417 5.54 13.00 -2.42
C TYR A 417 4.13 13.29 -1.92
N TYR A 418 3.94 13.17 -0.61
CA TYR A 418 2.71 13.49 0.07
C TYR A 418 3.01 14.45 1.22
N ASN A 419 2.22 15.51 1.33
CA ASN A 419 2.25 16.46 2.43
C ASN A 419 0.84 16.71 2.95
N GLN A 420 0.70 16.73 4.28
CA GLN A 420 -0.55 17.05 4.96
C GLN A 420 -0.25 17.96 6.14
N GLU A 421 -0.83 19.15 6.14
CA GLU A 421 -0.81 20.03 7.29
C GLU A 421 -1.77 19.53 8.38
N SER A 422 -1.46 19.83 9.63
CA SER A 422 -2.34 19.54 10.76
C SER A 422 -3.59 20.41 10.72
N ASN A 423 -4.69 19.83 11.17
CA ASN A 423 -5.93 20.58 11.45
C ASN A 423 -5.92 21.30 12.80
N PHE A 424 -4.85 21.22 13.57
CA PHE A 424 -4.64 22.00 14.78
C PHE A 424 -3.74 23.20 14.52
N GLN A 425 -3.98 24.27 15.28
CA GLN A 425 -3.09 25.44 15.29
C GLN A 425 -1.64 25.01 15.56
N GLY A 426 -0.68 25.74 14.99
CA GLY A 426 0.75 25.45 15.09
C GLY A 426 1.33 24.87 13.79
N SER A 427 2.64 24.63 13.82
CA SER A 427 3.43 24.13 12.67
C SER A 427 3.56 22.61 12.72
N PHE A 428 2.46 21.90 12.67
CA PHE A 428 2.38 20.45 12.73
C PHE A 428 1.96 19.88 11.36
N GLY A 429 2.28 18.65 11.11
CA GLY A 429 1.91 17.99 9.84
C GLY A 429 2.69 16.72 9.59
N MET A 430 2.48 16.15 8.40
CA MET A 430 3.14 14.93 7.93
C MET A 430 3.66 15.11 6.50
N GLU A 431 4.87 14.64 6.27
CA GLU A 431 5.46 14.48 4.93
C GLU A 431 5.79 13.02 4.69
N ARG A 432 5.54 12.53 3.48
CA ARG A 432 5.89 11.17 3.08
C ARG A 432 6.49 11.14 1.69
N TYR A 433 7.59 10.44 1.54
CA TYR A 433 8.32 10.19 0.30
C TYR A 433 8.28 8.69 0.03
N ASN A 434 7.83 8.28 -1.14
CA ASN A 434 7.80 6.89 -1.54
C ASN A 434 8.61 6.72 -2.82
N PHE A 435 9.36 5.63 -2.90
CA PHE A 435 10.03 5.15 -4.10
C PHE A 435 9.78 3.65 -4.25
N ARG A 436 9.43 3.21 -5.46
CA ARG A 436 9.21 1.80 -5.76
C ARG A 436 9.85 1.42 -7.08
N SER A 437 10.38 0.18 -7.14
CA SER A 437 10.91 -0.43 -8.35
C SER A 437 10.48 -1.89 -8.41
N ASN A 438 9.72 -2.25 -9.44
CA ASN A 438 9.28 -3.60 -9.73
C ASN A 438 9.91 -4.03 -11.06
N LEU A 439 10.76 -5.05 -11.02
CA LEU A 439 11.48 -5.59 -12.17
C LEU A 439 11.20 -7.08 -12.28
N SER A 440 10.86 -7.55 -13.47
CA SER A 440 10.77 -8.98 -13.75
C SER A 440 11.46 -9.30 -15.08
N THR A 441 12.34 -10.28 -15.08
CA THR A 441 13.05 -10.72 -16.28
C THR A 441 12.96 -12.24 -16.44
N GLU A 442 12.75 -12.70 -17.66
CA GLU A 442 12.66 -14.11 -18.01
C GLU A 442 13.80 -14.47 -18.96
N TYR A 443 14.50 -15.58 -18.67
CA TYR A 443 15.50 -16.14 -19.55
C TYR A 443 15.41 -17.66 -19.56
N GLY A 444 14.91 -18.20 -20.67
CA GLY A 444 14.71 -19.64 -20.84
C GLY A 444 13.74 -20.22 -19.80
N ARG A 445 14.25 -21.03 -18.87
CA ARG A 445 13.46 -21.65 -17.79
C ARG A 445 13.41 -20.80 -16.51
N PHE A 446 14.16 -19.72 -16.44
CA PHE A 446 14.31 -18.90 -15.24
C PHE A 446 13.52 -17.61 -15.39
N LYS A 447 12.82 -17.25 -14.33
CA LYS A 447 12.19 -15.94 -14.16
C LYS A 447 12.62 -15.36 -12.83
N LEU A 448 13.29 -14.21 -12.89
CA LEU A 448 13.67 -13.43 -11.69
C LEU A 448 12.71 -12.25 -11.57
N THR A 449 12.10 -12.11 -10.40
CA THR A 449 11.30 -10.95 -10.05
C THR A 449 11.92 -10.27 -8.83
N SER A 450 12.22 -8.99 -8.93
CA SER A 450 12.71 -8.14 -7.85
C SER A 450 11.71 -7.01 -7.59
N LEU A 451 11.25 -6.90 -6.37
CA LEU A 451 10.33 -5.87 -5.91
C LEU A 451 11.00 -5.12 -4.76
N MET A 452 11.11 -3.81 -4.88
CA MET A 452 11.76 -2.96 -3.88
C MET A 452 10.91 -1.72 -3.67
N ALA A 453 10.73 -1.33 -2.40
CA ALA A 453 10.11 -0.08 -2.04
C ALA A 453 10.87 0.55 -0.86
N TYR A 454 10.99 1.85 -0.89
CA TYR A 454 11.50 2.66 0.21
C TYR A 454 10.49 3.77 0.49
N ASN A 455 10.13 3.90 1.76
CA ASN A 455 9.20 4.91 2.24
C ASN A 455 9.88 5.68 3.37
N ARG A 456 9.84 7.00 3.30
CA ARG A 456 10.26 7.87 4.39
C ARG A 456 9.09 8.74 4.81
N ARG A 457 8.70 8.65 6.07
CA ARG A 457 7.64 9.45 6.69
C ARG A 457 8.24 10.32 7.79
N LYS A 458 7.83 11.59 7.81
CA LYS A 458 8.19 12.55 8.83
C LYS A 458 6.91 13.14 9.41
N ASP A 459 6.71 12.97 10.69
CA ASP A 459 5.60 13.58 11.42
C ASP A 459 6.13 14.63 12.40
N ARG A 460 5.40 15.72 12.53
CA ARG A 460 5.57 16.68 13.59
C ARG A 460 4.23 16.92 14.27
N THR A 461 4.17 16.65 15.57
CA THR A 461 2.98 16.83 16.39
C THR A 461 3.31 17.61 17.66
N VAL A 462 2.28 18.00 18.40
CA VAL A 462 2.44 18.53 19.75
C VAL A 462 3.09 17.49 20.67
N ALA A 463 3.83 17.93 21.67
CA ALA A 463 4.44 17.05 22.67
C ALA A 463 3.38 16.15 23.34
N GLY A 464 3.65 14.84 23.42
CA GLY A 464 2.70 13.88 23.97
C GLY A 464 1.51 13.53 23.07
N GLY A 465 1.47 14.07 21.84
CA GLY A 465 0.42 13.81 20.84
C GLY A 465 -0.83 14.66 21.03
N THR A 466 -1.67 14.74 20.01
CA THR A 466 -2.88 15.57 19.97
C THR A 466 -4.08 14.99 20.73
N GLY A 467 -4.02 13.72 21.16
CA GLY A 467 -5.14 13.05 21.81
C GLY A 467 -5.58 13.75 23.11
N ASN A 468 -4.65 14.10 23.96
CA ASN A 468 -4.95 14.82 25.21
C ASN A 468 -5.51 16.22 24.94
N THR A 469 -4.97 16.92 23.94
CA THR A 469 -5.48 18.23 23.53
C THR A 469 -6.94 18.15 23.14
N ILE A 470 -7.35 17.15 22.36
CA ILE A 470 -8.73 16.91 21.95
C ILE A 470 -9.61 16.63 23.17
N ILE A 471 -9.19 15.69 24.04
CA ILE A 471 -9.96 15.29 25.21
C ILE A 471 -10.14 16.48 26.17
N ASN A 472 -9.07 17.21 26.47
CA ASN A 472 -9.13 18.34 27.37
C ASN A 472 -9.97 19.48 26.80
N SER A 473 -9.85 19.75 25.51
CA SER A 473 -10.69 20.75 24.83
C SER A 473 -12.18 20.40 24.91
N SER A 474 -12.54 19.11 24.83
CA SER A 474 -13.95 18.65 24.92
C SER A 474 -14.53 18.77 26.35
N ARG A 475 -13.69 18.85 27.37
CA ARG A 475 -14.12 18.99 28.79
C ARG A 475 -14.41 20.43 29.20
N VAL A 476 -13.90 21.39 28.44
CA VAL A 476 -14.02 22.81 28.78
C VAL A 476 -15.36 23.35 28.28
N PRO A 477 -16.21 23.84 29.19
CA PRO A 477 -17.46 24.49 28.80
C PRO A 477 -17.20 25.89 28.24
N SER A 478 -18.09 26.33 27.34
CA SER A 478 -18.05 27.66 26.77
C SER A 478 -18.68 28.69 27.72
N TYR A 479 -17.91 29.17 28.66
CA TYR A 479 -18.33 30.30 29.50
C TYR A 479 -17.77 31.58 28.90
N TYR A 480 -18.58 32.60 28.68
CA TYR A 480 -18.18 33.87 28.09
C TYR A 480 -17.05 34.59 28.84
N TYR A 481 -16.96 34.41 30.17
CA TYR A 481 -15.93 34.99 31.02
C TYR A 481 -14.67 34.12 31.08
N TYR A 482 -14.70 32.94 30.47
CA TYR A 482 -13.60 32.02 30.57
C TYR A 482 -12.63 32.20 29.41
N LYS A 483 -11.43 32.56 29.71
CA LYS A 483 -10.36 32.72 28.73
C LYS A 483 -9.22 31.76 28.99
N PHE A 484 -8.57 31.28 27.94
CA PHE A 484 -7.35 30.46 28.05
C PHE A 484 -6.09 31.29 28.00
N MET A 485 -6.20 32.53 27.52
CA MET A 485 -5.11 33.51 27.46
C MET A 485 -5.64 34.91 27.85
N GLU A 486 -4.76 35.66 28.48
CA GLU A 486 -4.95 37.10 28.63
C GLU A 486 -3.65 37.83 28.25
N GLY A 487 -3.73 38.61 27.16
CA GLY A 487 -2.54 39.15 26.52
C GLY A 487 -1.64 38.02 25.98
N ASP A 488 -0.41 37.93 26.49
CA ASP A 488 0.58 36.87 26.16
C ASP A 488 0.65 35.77 27.23
N LYS A 489 -0.25 35.78 28.23
CA LYS A 489 -0.24 34.86 29.37
C LYS A 489 -1.28 33.78 29.24
N TYR A 490 -0.87 32.53 29.45
CA TYR A 490 -1.79 31.40 29.52
C TYR A 490 -2.42 31.31 30.91
N LEU A 491 -3.74 31.12 30.92
CA LEU A 491 -4.50 31.09 32.17
C LEU A 491 -4.69 29.63 32.67
N VAL A 492 -4.68 29.46 33.99
CA VAL A 492 -5.06 28.22 34.64
C VAL A 492 -6.56 27.99 34.52
N ASN A 493 -6.98 26.75 34.39
CA ASN A 493 -8.37 26.36 34.22
C ASN A 493 -8.85 25.54 35.44
N ASP A 494 -9.92 25.97 36.08
CA ASP A 494 -10.50 25.30 37.26
C ASP A 494 -11.05 23.91 36.97
N ILE A 495 -11.27 23.56 35.66
CA ILE A 495 -11.84 22.28 35.22
C ILE A 495 -10.79 21.28 34.81
N VAL A 496 -9.78 21.72 34.06
CA VAL A 496 -8.70 20.86 33.51
C VAL A 496 -7.36 21.09 34.23
N GLY A 497 -7.32 21.93 35.23
CA GLY A 497 -6.14 22.20 36.07
C GLY A 497 -4.99 22.80 35.26
N ASP A 498 -3.86 22.08 35.21
CA ASP A 498 -2.66 22.46 34.48
C ASP A 498 -2.69 22.20 32.99
N ASP A 499 -3.78 21.60 32.48
CA ASP A 499 -3.97 21.30 31.05
C ASP A 499 -4.61 22.49 30.32
N ASN A 500 -3.80 23.41 29.82
CA ASN A 500 -4.24 24.48 28.91
C ASN A 500 -3.95 24.05 27.45
N PRO A 501 -5.00 23.73 26.61
CA PRO A 501 -4.79 23.25 25.26
C PRO A 501 -4.11 24.26 24.32
N LEU A 502 -4.30 25.55 24.52
CA LEU A 502 -3.60 26.58 23.74
C LEU A 502 -2.11 26.65 24.11
N ALA A 503 -1.79 26.63 25.41
CA ALA A 503 -0.42 26.58 25.89
C ALA A 503 0.31 25.33 25.36
N LEU A 504 -0.37 24.19 25.36
CA LEU A 504 0.18 22.94 24.82
C LEU A 504 0.50 23.06 23.32
N LEU A 505 -0.43 23.60 22.53
CA LEU A 505 -0.27 23.71 21.08
C LEU A 505 0.79 24.74 20.66
N GLN A 506 0.90 25.86 21.40
CA GLN A 506 1.77 26.97 21.03
C GLN A 506 3.18 26.82 21.64
N ASP A 507 3.27 26.52 22.93
CA ASP A 507 4.53 26.54 23.67
C ASP A 507 4.88 25.25 24.42
N GLY A 508 3.97 24.27 24.51
CA GLY A 508 4.16 23.01 25.25
C GLY A 508 5.23 22.08 24.70
N GLY A 509 5.81 22.42 23.55
CA GLY A 509 6.84 21.65 22.90
C GLY A 509 6.36 20.87 21.67
N TYR A 510 7.13 19.86 21.26
CA TYR A 510 6.82 19.11 20.04
C TYR A 510 7.35 17.68 20.10
N GLU A 511 6.77 16.84 19.28
CA GLU A 511 7.24 15.51 18.97
C GLU A 511 7.49 15.38 17.45
N LYS A 512 8.70 14.94 17.10
CA LYS A 512 9.09 14.61 15.72
C LYS A 512 9.24 13.10 15.62
N LYS A 513 8.67 12.51 14.59
CA LYS A 513 8.81 11.08 14.27
C LYS A 513 9.30 10.96 12.84
N ASP A 514 10.45 10.34 12.65
CA ASP A 514 10.99 9.93 11.36
C ASP A 514 10.88 8.41 11.27
N GLU A 515 10.22 7.90 10.24
CA GLU A 515 10.11 6.47 9.95
C GLU A 515 10.64 6.20 8.54
N ASP A 516 11.67 5.38 8.47
CA ASP A 516 12.24 4.86 7.24
C ASP A 516 11.87 3.38 7.13
N ASN A 517 11.15 2.99 6.05
CA ASN A 517 10.76 1.62 5.78
C ASN A 517 11.29 1.17 4.42
N PHE A 518 12.02 0.07 4.41
CA PHE A 518 12.49 -0.61 3.21
C PHE A 518 11.85 -2.00 3.12
N ILE A 519 11.19 -2.27 2.01
CA ILE A 519 10.67 -3.60 1.66
C ILE A 519 11.35 -4.05 0.39
N GLY A 520 11.94 -5.23 0.44
CA GLY A 520 12.57 -5.84 -0.73
C GLY A 520 12.27 -7.31 -0.82
N SER A 521 11.96 -7.82 -2.02
CA SER A 521 11.87 -9.25 -2.28
C SER A 521 12.53 -9.64 -3.59
N MET A 522 13.10 -10.82 -3.61
CA MET A 522 13.60 -11.49 -4.81
C MET A 522 12.97 -12.86 -4.92
N ASN A 523 12.29 -13.09 -6.05
CA ASN A 523 11.68 -14.37 -6.40
C ASN A 523 12.39 -14.95 -7.61
N LEU A 524 12.87 -16.18 -7.48
CA LEU A 524 13.41 -16.97 -8.59
C LEU A 524 12.47 -18.13 -8.89
N ASP A 525 11.78 -18.05 -10.02
CA ASP A 525 10.98 -19.16 -10.57
C ASP A 525 11.82 -19.97 -11.56
N VAL A 526 11.79 -21.27 -11.43
CA VAL A 526 12.47 -22.23 -12.32
C VAL A 526 11.45 -23.22 -12.88
N LYS A 527 11.21 -23.21 -14.18
CA LYS A 527 10.41 -24.22 -14.88
C LYS A 527 11.22 -25.52 -14.99
N ILE A 528 10.86 -26.54 -14.22
CA ILE A 528 11.56 -27.83 -14.20
C ILE A 528 11.16 -28.68 -15.42
N ILE A 529 9.86 -28.92 -15.54
CA ILE A 529 9.18 -29.58 -16.67
C ILE A 529 7.84 -28.86 -16.90
N ASP A 530 7.16 -29.19 -17.99
CA ASP A 530 5.83 -28.62 -18.27
C ASP A 530 4.86 -28.95 -17.11
N GLY A 531 4.26 -27.92 -16.57
CA GLY A 531 3.36 -28.01 -15.42
C GLY A 531 4.04 -28.01 -14.06
N LEU A 532 5.38 -28.17 -13.94
CA LEU A 532 6.09 -28.16 -12.66
C LEU A 532 7.09 -27.00 -12.58
N LYS A 533 6.92 -26.16 -11.57
CA LYS A 533 7.75 -24.99 -11.28
C LYS A 533 8.27 -25.04 -9.84
N ALA A 534 9.53 -24.71 -9.65
CA ALA A 534 10.09 -24.41 -8.34
C ALA A 534 10.22 -22.89 -8.15
N THR A 535 9.92 -22.39 -6.97
CA THR A 535 10.06 -20.97 -6.63
C THR A 535 10.86 -20.83 -5.34
N GLY A 536 11.90 -20.02 -5.37
CA GLY A 536 12.62 -19.55 -4.18
C GLY A 536 12.33 -18.07 -3.94
N LEU A 537 11.96 -17.71 -2.72
CA LEU A 537 11.71 -16.32 -2.31
C LEU A 537 12.59 -15.98 -1.12
N VAL A 538 13.22 -14.80 -1.20
CA VAL A 538 13.85 -14.13 -0.06
C VAL A 538 13.26 -12.72 0.03
N GLY A 539 12.82 -12.33 1.20
CA GLY A 539 12.22 -11.02 1.44
C GLY A 539 12.66 -10.40 2.75
N LEU A 540 12.79 -9.09 2.74
CA LEU A 540 13.14 -8.27 3.90
C LEU A 540 12.15 -7.11 4.02
N ASP A 541 11.55 -6.95 5.20
CA ASP A 541 10.82 -5.74 5.63
C ASP A 541 11.61 -5.13 6.79
N LEU A 542 12.23 -3.99 6.57
CA LEU A 542 13.07 -3.27 7.54
C LEU A 542 12.44 -1.91 7.82
N THR A 543 12.13 -1.62 9.08
CA THR A 543 11.65 -0.32 9.53
C THR A 543 12.61 0.23 10.59
N GLN A 544 13.03 1.46 10.41
CA GLN A 544 13.73 2.25 11.41
C GLN A 544 12.83 3.42 11.80
N HIS A 545 12.58 3.55 13.10
CA HIS A 545 11.76 4.59 13.68
C HIS A 545 12.58 5.40 14.66
N HIS A 546 12.64 6.70 14.47
CA HIS A 546 13.26 7.65 15.37
C HIS A 546 12.21 8.65 15.85
N ARG A 547 12.02 8.76 17.16
CA ARG A 547 11.14 9.73 17.78
C ARG A 547 11.93 10.63 18.70
N TYR A 548 11.85 11.92 18.45
CA TYR A 548 12.37 12.95 19.33
C TYR A 548 11.19 13.76 19.87
N ARG A 549 11.07 13.80 21.20
CA ARG A 549 10.06 14.56 21.92
C ARG A 549 10.74 15.59 22.82
N ARG A 550 10.19 16.77 22.84
CA ARG A 550 10.54 17.83 23.75
C ARG A 550 9.29 18.36 24.44
N ASP A 551 9.18 18.18 25.74
CA ASP A 551 8.19 18.84 26.58
C ASP A 551 8.80 20.10 27.14
N LYS A 552 8.07 21.21 27.09
CA LYS A 552 8.50 22.48 27.65
C LYS A 552 7.68 22.81 28.89
N LYS A 553 8.34 23.33 29.92
CA LYS A 553 7.67 23.91 31.05
C LYS A 553 7.04 25.23 30.62
N VAL A 554 5.72 25.36 30.79
CA VAL A 554 4.97 26.55 30.41
C VAL A 554 4.27 27.11 31.64
N PRO A 555 4.49 28.39 32.01
CA PRO A 555 3.81 28.98 33.14
C PRO A 555 2.33 29.25 32.85
N LEU A 556 1.49 28.96 33.84
CA LEU A 556 0.05 29.24 33.82
C LEU A 556 -0.28 30.24 34.95
N TYR A 557 -1.04 31.26 34.61
CA TYR A 557 -1.34 32.38 35.50
C TYR A 557 -2.82 32.39 35.91
N SER A 558 -3.13 33.00 37.03
CA SER A 558 -4.51 33.33 37.38
C SER A 558 -4.92 34.63 36.69
N SER A 559 -6.18 34.78 36.30
CA SER A 559 -6.70 36.07 35.80
C SER A 559 -6.60 37.19 36.83
N ALA A 560 -6.46 36.87 38.13
CA ALA A 560 -6.29 37.84 39.21
C ALA A 560 -4.82 38.27 39.40
N ASP A 561 -3.84 37.49 38.96
CA ASP A 561 -2.40 37.76 39.05
C ASP A 561 -1.69 37.24 37.79
N LEU A 562 -1.37 38.14 36.89
CA LEU A 562 -0.67 37.85 35.63
C LEU A 562 0.87 38.03 35.78
N GLU A 563 1.38 38.40 36.96
CA GLU A 563 2.81 38.53 37.17
C GLU A 563 3.44 37.23 37.73
N ASN A 564 2.70 36.53 38.62
CA ASN A 564 3.18 35.31 39.24
C ASN A 564 2.44 34.07 38.72
N PRO A 565 3.14 33.08 38.17
CA PRO A 565 2.50 31.83 37.73
C PRO A 565 1.97 31.02 38.93
N VAL A 566 0.76 30.53 38.82
CA VAL A 566 0.09 29.70 39.82
C VAL A 566 0.47 28.23 39.65
N LEU A 567 0.57 27.80 38.41
CA LEU A 567 0.93 26.43 38.01
C LEU A 567 1.88 26.44 36.82
N TYR A 568 2.46 25.30 36.54
CA TYR A 568 3.21 25.06 35.30
C TYR A 568 2.67 23.83 34.60
N MET A 569 2.43 23.96 33.32
CA MET A 569 2.27 22.80 32.45
C MET A 569 3.65 22.12 32.31
N HIS A 570 3.74 20.88 32.70
CA HIS A 570 4.99 20.16 32.93
C HIS A 570 5.88 20.79 34.04
N SER A 571 6.31 19.98 34.97
CA SER A 571 7.11 20.42 36.09
C SER A 571 8.50 20.90 35.66
N ASN A 572 9.06 20.26 34.63
CA ASN A 572 10.39 20.55 34.09
C ASN A 572 10.39 20.39 32.57
N THR A 573 11.35 21.00 31.89
CA THR A 573 11.63 20.71 30.50
C THR A 573 12.24 19.32 30.38
N MET A 574 11.70 18.50 29.48
CA MET A 574 12.16 17.14 29.23
C MET A 574 12.46 16.93 27.75
N THR A 575 13.50 16.17 27.46
CA THR A 575 13.73 15.61 26.13
C THR A 575 13.69 14.08 26.18
N GLU A 576 13.11 13.48 25.14
CA GLU A 576 13.11 12.05 24.93
C GLU A 576 13.62 11.73 23.53
N ASP A 577 14.60 10.85 23.44
CA ASP A 577 15.10 10.26 22.22
C ASP A 577 14.79 8.77 22.23
N TYR A 578 13.99 8.32 21.26
CA TYR A 578 13.59 6.93 21.10
C TYR A 578 13.97 6.44 19.72
N ASN A 579 14.78 5.39 19.67
CA ASN A 579 15.20 4.73 18.44
C ASN A 579 14.71 3.29 18.44
N GLU A 580 14.07 2.87 17.36
CA GLU A 580 13.60 1.50 17.17
C GLU A 580 13.95 1.01 15.78
N LYS A 581 14.52 -0.17 15.70
CA LYS A 581 14.77 -0.91 14.48
C LYS A 581 14.00 -2.22 14.51
N ARG A 582 13.15 -2.43 13.52
CA ARG A 582 12.40 -3.68 13.30
C ARG A 582 12.78 -4.25 11.95
N TYR A 583 12.99 -5.56 11.88
CA TYR A 583 13.12 -6.24 10.59
C TYR A 583 12.52 -7.63 10.63
N THR A 584 11.91 -7.99 9.51
CA THR A 584 11.38 -9.32 9.22
C THR A 584 12.11 -9.89 8.03
N LEU A 585 12.79 -11.00 8.22
CA LEU A 585 13.39 -11.79 7.14
C LEU A 585 12.48 -12.96 6.82
N SER A 586 12.04 -13.06 5.57
CA SER A 586 11.18 -14.13 5.07
C SER A 586 11.91 -14.95 4.02
N THR A 587 11.92 -16.26 4.17
CA THR A 587 12.45 -17.19 3.17
C THR A 587 11.42 -18.25 2.86
N GLN A 588 11.25 -18.58 1.57
CA GLN A 588 10.28 -19.59 1.14
C GLN A 588 10.85 -20.42 0.00
N PHE A 589 10.48 -21.67 -0.02
CA PHE A 589 10.71 -22.59 -1.14
C PHE A 589 9.41 -23.30 -1.47
N LEU A 590 9.01 -23.27 -2.74
CA LEU A 590 7.75 -23.80 -3.23
C LEU A 590 8.00 -24.74 -4.41
N LEU A 591 7.24 -25.82 -4.48
CA LEU A 591 7.05 -26.64 -5.69
C LEU A 591 5.59 -26.51 -6.09
N ASP A 592 5.34 -26.04 -7.30
CA ASP A 592 4.01 -25.82 -7.86
C ASP A 592 3.83 -26.66 -9.12
N PHE A 593 2.82 -27.51 -9.10
CA PHE A 593 2.42 -28.36 -10.23
C PHE A 593 1.02 -27.97 -10.69
N ASN A 594 0.87 -27.70 -11.97
CA ASN A 594 -0.42 -27.43 -12.59
C ASN A 594 -0.46 -28.01 -13.99
N ARG A 595 -1.37 -28.96 -14.20
CA ARG A 595 -1.51 -29.62 -15.50
C ARG A 595 -2.95 -30.04 -15.76
N THR A 596 -3.37 -29.87 -17.04
CA THR A 596 -4.65 -30.36 -17.53
C THR A 596 -4.43 -31.67 -18.29
N PHE A 597 -5.19 -32.70 -17.95
CA PHE A 597 -5.18 -34.00 -18.58
C PHE A 597 -6.48 -34.18 -19.38
N ASN A 598 -6.37 -34.72 -20.57
CA ASN A 598 -7.49 -35.01 -21.50
C ASN A 598 -8.43 -33.78 -21.72
N ASN A 599 -7.92 -32.57 -21.54
CA ASN A 599 -8.65 -31.29 -21.61
C ASN A 599 -9.88 -31.17 -20.69
N VAL A 600 -10.05 -32.06 -19.70
CA VAL A 600 -11.19 -32.09 -18.78
C VAL A 600 -10.79 -32.20 -17.32
N HIS A 601 -9.60 -32.74 -17.01
CA HIS A 601 -9.10 -32.94 -15.64
C HIS A 601 -7.98 -31.95 -15.37
N ASN A 602 -8.24 -30.89 -14.61
CA ASN A 602 -7.21 -29.95 -14.17
C ASN A 602 -6.76 -30.33 -12.75
N VAL A 603 -5.48 -30.62 -12.58
CA VAL A 603 -4.86 -30.97 -11.30
C VAL A 603 -3.85 -29.91 -10.95
N SER A 604 -3.99 -29.32 -9.77
CA SER A 604 -3.00 -28.40 -9.20
C SER A 604 -2.50 -28.95 -7.87
N ALA A 605 -1.21 -28.88 -7.62
CA ALA A 605 -0.62 -29.25 -6.34
C ALA A 605 0.49 -28.26 -5.99
N LEU A 606 0.54 -27.83 -4.74
CA LEU A 606 1.58 -26.94 -4.22
C LEU A 606 2.07 -27.52 -2.90
N VAL A 607 3.39 -27.59 -2.74
CA VAL A 607 4.04 -27.90 -1.46
C VAL A 607 5.08 -26.83 -1.19
N GLY A 608 5.19 -26.38 0.03
CA GLY A 608 6.12 -25.34 0.40
C GLY A 608 6.64 -25.46 1.82
N VAL A 609 7.79 -24.85 2.02
CA VAL A 609 8.39 -24.59 3.32
C VAL A 609 8.68 -23.11 3.42
N SER A 610 8.48 -22.53 4.59
CA SER A 610 8.81 -21.12 4.84
C SER A 610 9.37 -20.93 6.24
N ASN A 611 10.24 -19.93 6.36
CA ASN A 611 10.69 -19.41 7.64
C ASN A 611 10.54 -17.89 7.64
N GLU A 612 10.04 -17.37 8.73
CA GLU A 612 9.96 -15.95 9.00
C GLU A 612 10.60 -15.67 10.35
N SER A 613 11.53 -14.73 10.37
CA SER A 613 12.23 -14.29 11.57
C SER A 613 12.03 -12.79 11.74
N TYR A 614 11.49 -12.40 12.88
CA TYR A 614 11.26 -11.00 13.26
C TYR A 614 12.20 -10.62 14.41
N THR A 615 12.80 -9.44 14.31
CA THR A 615 13.60 -8.86 15.38
C THR A 615 13.22 -7.38 15.54
N LYS A 616 13.02 -6.97 16.77
CA LYS A 616 12.87 -5.58 17.21
C LYS A 616 13.99 -5.25 18.19
N GLN A 617 14.60 -4.10 18.01
CA GLN A 617 15.55 -3.51 18.93
C GLN A 617 15.14 -2.07 19.17
N ALA A 618 14.97 -1.68 20.43
CA ALA A 618 14.60 -0.32 20.80
C ALA A 618 15.48 0.21 21.91
N SER A 619 15.73 1.50 21.87
CA SER A 619 16.42 2.24 22.93
C SER A 619 15.68 3.55 23.18
N ARG A 620 15.56 3.92 24.44
CA ARG A 620 14.94 5.15 24.91
C ARG A 620 15.83 5.83 25.90
N ILE A 621 16.04 7.12 25.71
CA ILE A 621 16.73 7.99 26.64
C ILE A 621 15.82 9.20 26.90
N ALA A 622 15.44 9.43 28.15
CA ALA A 622 14.64 10.58 28.55
C ALA A 622 15.34 11.28 29.73
N TRP A 623 15.43 12.59 29.61
CA TRP A 623 16.10 13.45 30.58
C TRP A 623 15.27 14.68 30.88
N GLU A 624 15.18 15.04 32.12
CA GLU A 624 14.71 16.35 32.56
C GLU A 624 15.91 17.31 32.74
N TYR A 625 15.68 18.58 32.44
CA TYR A 625 16.68 19.63 32.49
C TYR A 625 16.22 20.76 33.36
N THR A 626 17.18 21.37 34.08
CA THR A 626 16.97 22.59 34.84
C THR A 626 16.97 23.84 33.97
N ASP A 627 17.58 23.76 32.79
CA ASP A 627 17.62 24.83 31.80
C ASP A 627 16.43 24.70 30.86
N GLU A 628 15.53 25.68 30.87
CA GLU A 628 14.29 25.68 30.06
C GLU A 628 14.54 25.95 28.58
N ASP A 629 15.65 26.58 28.21
CA ASP A 629 16.00 26.94 26.83
C ASP A 629 16.78 25.86 26.10
N LEU A 630 17.25 24.85 26.81
CA LEU A 630 18.01 23.75 26.21
C LEU A 630 17.20 23.02 25.12
N GLY A 631 17.68 23.10 23.88
CA GLY A 631 17.00 22.57 22.70
C GLY A 631 17.36 21.16 22.28
N LEU A 632 18.47 20.62 22.78
CA LEU A 632 19.05 19.33 22.43
C LEU A 632 19.46 18.54 23.68
N PRO A 633 19.43 17.20 23.64
CA PRO A 633 19.98 16.36 24.68
C PRO A 633 21.47 16.69 24.88
N THR A 634 21.89 16.77 26.12
CA THR A 634 23.29 17.02 26.50
C THR A 634 23.78 15.94 27.43
N THR A 635 25.08 15.71 27.44
CA THR A 635 25.78 14.90 28.43
C THR A 635 26.29 15.69 29.61
N ASP A 636 26.09 17.03 29.64
CA ASP A 636 26.48 17.88 30.75
C ASP A 636 25.62 17.58 31.97
N GLU A 637 26.23 16.94 32.95
CA GLU A 637 25.55 16.50 34.17
C GLU A 637 25.13 17.66 35.09
N SER A 638 25.67 18.85 34.89
CA SER A 638 25.35 20.01 35.72
C SER A 638 23.94 20.56 35.49
N ILE A 639 23.41 20.33 34.28
CA ILE A 639 22.08 20.80 33.87
C ILE A 639 21.06 19.66 33.72
N GLN A 640 21.46 18.40 33.99
CA GLN A 640 20.57 17.23 34.02
C GLN A 640 19.96 17.07 35.41
N ASN A 641 18.64 16.86 35.46
CA ASN A 641 17.99 16.35 36.66
C ASN A 641 18.25 14.83 36.78
N LYS A 642 19.25 14.45 37.62
CA LYS A 642 19.68 13.04 37.73
C LYS A 642 18.61 12.13 38.33
N ASP A 643 17.66 12.69 39.07
CA ASP A 643 16.60 11.90 39.73
C ASP A 643 15.51 11.44 38.76
N ASN A 644 15.38 12.13 37.63
CA ASN A 644 14.35 11.86 36.62
C ASN A 644 14.90 11.28 35.30
N LYS A 645 16.04 10.59 35.39
CA LYS A 645 16.60 9.87 34.27
C LYS A 645 15.80 8.58 33.99
N ASN A 646 15.23 8.46 32.79
CA ASN A 646 14.51 7.27 32.35
C ASN A 646 15.10 6.76 31.03
N SER A 647 15.88 5.70 31.11
CA SER A 647 16.44 5.04 29.91
C SER A 647 16.22 3.54 29.98
N ASN A 648 15.82 2.96 28.86
CA ASN A 648 15.68 1.52 28.72
C ASN A 648 16.07 1.06 27.31
N ASN A 649 16.46 -0.22 27.24
CA ASN A 649 16.65 -0.94 25.98
C ASN A 649 15.69 -2.12 25.95
N ASP A 650 15.16 -2.40 24.79
CA ASP A 650 14.24 -3.50 24.56
C ASP A 650 14.67 -4.28 23.30
N THR A 651 14.70 -5.62 23.42
CA THR A 651 14.98 -6.51 22.30
C THR A 651 13.95 -7.63 22.28
N ASP A 652 13.29 -7.78 21.16
CA ASP A 652 12.25 -8.77 20.97
C ASP A 652 12.50 -9.57 19.69
N GLN A 653 12.38 -10.92 19.77
CA GLN A 653 12.66 -11.83 18.66
C GLN A 653 11.61 -12.93 18.58
N THR A 654 11.10 -13.15 17.38
CA THR A 654 10.21 -14.27 17.11
C THR A 654 10.55 -14.95 15.79
N SER A 655 10.21 -16.25 15.70
CA SER A 655 10.35 -17.00 14.46
C SER A 655 9.17 -17.94 14.27
N ILE A 656 8.76 -18.11 13.02
CA ILE A 656 7.77 -19.09 12.60
C ILE A 656 8.37 -19.91 11.47
N THR A 657 8.38 -21.24 11.64
CA THR A 657 8.74 -22.17 10.57
C THR A 657 7.50 -22.96 10.17
N SER A 658 7.30 -23.13 8.87
CA SER A 658 6.06 -23.71 8.35
C SER A 658 6.32 -24.70 7.24
N VAL A 659 5.52 -25.76 7.23
CA VAL A 659 5.37 -26.69 6.09
C VAL A 659 3.91 -26.64 5.67
N PHE A 660 3.64 -26.48 4.40
CA PHE A 660 2.28 -26.35 3.91
C PHE A 660 2.09 -26.97 2.53
N GLY A 661 0.84 -27.29 2.23
CA GLY A 661 0.51 -27.82 0.91
C GLY A 661 -0.94 -27.61 0.57
N ARG A 662 -1.21 -27.68 -0.74
CA ARG A 662 -2.56 -27.60 -1.31
C ARG A 662 -2.64 -28.54 -2.50
N VAL A 663 -3.75 -29.25 -2.63
CA VAL A 663 -4.12 -30.03 -3.82
C VAL A 663 -5.49 -29.54 -4.28
N GLY A 664 -5.57 -29.15 -5.53
CA GLY A 664 -6.82 -28.72 -6.18
C GLY A 664 -7.12 -29.63 -7.37
N TYR A 665 -8.38 -29.92 -7.54
CA TYR A 665 -8.90 -30.69 -8.66
C TYR A 665 -10.12 -29.99 -9.26
N ASN A 666 -10.12 -29.87 -10.58
CA ASN A 666 -11.22 -29.30 -11.34
C ASN A 666 -11.58 -30.28 -12.46
N TYR A 667 -12.86 -30.63 -12.54
CA TYR A 667 -13.41 -31.50 -13.59
C TYR A 667 -14.33 -30.68 -14.52
N MET A 668 -13.95 -30.57 -15.78
CA MET A 668 -14.68 -29.91 -16.87
C MET A 668 -15.09 -28.46 -16.58
N ASP A 669 -14.36 -27.76 -15.71
CA ASP A 669 -14.74 -26.44 -15.17
C ASP A 669 -16.13 -26.36 -14.53
N LYS A 670 -16.66 -27.52 -14.11
CA LYS A 670 -17.95 -27.67 -13.43
C LYS A 670 -17.80 -27.94 -11.95
N TYR A 671 -16.94 -28.88 -11.56
CA TYR A 671 -16.76 -29.34 -10.19
C TYR A 671 -15.36 -29.04 -9.73
N TYR A 672 -15.25 -28.39 -8.61
CA TYR A 672 -13.99 -27.95 -8.01
C TYR A 672 -13.86 -28.52 -6.60
N GLY A 673 -12.67 -28.97 -6.25
CA GLY A 673 -12.34 -29.40 -4.89
C GLY A 673 -10.93 -28.99 -4.55
N ASP A 674 -10.73 -28.42 -3.37
CA ASP A 674 -9.44 -28.03 -2.86
C ASP A 674 -9.26 -28.58 -1.42
N VAL A 675 -8.09 -29.14 -1.16
CA VAL A 675 -7.64 -29.55 0.17
C VAL A 675 -6.34 -28.83 0.44
N SER A 676 -6.24 -28.14 1.55
CA SER A 676 -5.00 -27.51 1.99
C SER A 676 -4.70 -27.82 3.44
N PHE A 677 -3.44 -27.78 3.78
CA PHE A 677 -2.98 -27.90 5.16
C PHE A 677 -1.78 -27.01 5.40
N ARG A 678 -1.62 -26.62 6.66
CA ARG A 678 -0.42 -25.95 7.14
C ARG A 678 -0.03 -26.47 8.51
N TYR A 679 1.27 -26.66 8.71
CA TYR A 679 1.87 -27.08 9.96
C TYR A 679 2.90 -26.07 10.38
N ASP A 680 2.57 -25.27 11.40
CA ASP A 680 3.33 -24.09 11.82
C ASP A 680 3.95 -24.31 13.19
N GLY A 681 5.24 -23.99 13.32
CA GLY A 681 5.97 -23.97 14.59
C GLY A 681 6.38 -22.57 14.99
N SER A 682 5.89 -22.07 16.13
CA SER A 682 6.18 -20.71 16.62
C SER A 682 7.08 -20.71 17.84
N SER A 683 8.05 -19.79 17.86
CA SER A 683 8.92 -19.57 19.02
C SER A 683 8.21 -18.96 20.23
N LYS A 684 6.97 -18.44 20.06
CA LYS A 684 6.15 -17.86 21.14
C LYS A 684 5.65 -18.90 22.15
N PHE A 685 5.72 -20.19 21.81
CA PHE A 685 5.23 -21.29 22.65
C PHE A 685 6.38 -22.19 23.12
N ALA A 686 6.17 -22.83 24.25
CA ALA A 686 7.09 -23.85 24.77
C ALA A 686 7.30 -25.00 23.76
N LYS A 687 8.45 -25.69 23.85
CA LYS A 687 8.87 -26.68 22.86
C LYS A 687 7.78 -27.71 22.51
N ASP A 688 7.03 -28.19 23.51
CA ASP A 688 6.02 -29.25 23.34
C ASP A 688 4.65 -28.70 22.86
N GLN A 689 4.43 -27.36 22.88
CA GLN A 689 3.20 -26.69 22.45
C GLN A 689 3.39 -25.87 21.18
N ARG A 690 4.59 -25.92 20.60
CA ARG A 690 5.05 -25.01 19.52
C ARG A 690 4.33 -25.27 18.21
N TRP A 691 3.99 -26.51 17.88
CA TRP A 691 3.48 -26.89 16.58
C TRP A 691 1.96 -26.95 16.52
N GLY A 692 1.36 -26.31 15.50
CA GLY A 692 -0.06 -26.34 15.24
C GLY A 692 -0.39 -26.85 13.84
N PHE A 693 -1.42 -27.67 13.69
CA PHE A 693 -1.90 -28.20 12.41
C PHE A 693 -3.23 -27.53 12.03
N PHE A 694 -3.30 -27.01 10.81
CA PHE A 694 -4.40 -26.20 10.29
C PHE A 694 -4.87 -26.72 8.92
N PRO A 695 -5.85 -27.64 8.89
CA PRO A 695 -6.41 -28.17 7.66
C PRO A 695 -7.56 -27.30 7.13
N SER A 696 -7.80 -27.33 5.82
CA SER A 696 -8.94 -26.71 5.17
C SER A 696 -9.40 -27.49 3.94
N PHE A 697 -10.71 -27.51 3.72
CA PHE A 697 -11.38 -28.15 2.60
C PHE A 697 -12.33 -27.14 1.94
N SER A 698 -12.40 -27.13 0.62
CA SER A 698 -13.40 -26.34 -0.07
C SER A 698 -13.86 -27.06 -1.36
N ALA A 699 -15.11 -26.82 -1.71
CA ALA A 699 -15.73 -27.36 -2.92
C ALA A 699 -16.54 -26.28 -3.64
N GLY A 700 -16.62 -26.42 -4.96
CA GLY A 700 -17.40 -25.53 -5.81
C GLY A 700 -18.11 -26.31 -6.91
N TRP A 701 -19.32 -25.87 -7.25
CA TRP A 701 -20.13 -26.43 -8.30
C TRP A 701 -20.68 -25.29 -9.16
N ARG A 702 -20.22 -25.23 -10.42
CA ARG A 702 -20.80 -24.30 -11.42
C ARG A 702 -22.07 -24.93 -11.99
N LEU A 703 -23.17 -24.62 -11.31
CA LEU A 703 -24.50 -25.15 -11.64
C LEU A 703 -24.95 -24.75 -13.05
N SER A 704 -24.57 -23.54 -13.49
CA SER A 704 -24.85 -23.03 -14.82
C SER A 704 -24.18 -23.83 -15.98
N GLU A 705 -23.17 -24.67 -15.69
CA GLU A 705 -22.51 -25.51 -16.68
C GLU A 705 -23.20 -26.88 -16.85
N GLU A 706 -24.28 -27.15 -16.11
CA GLU A 706 -25.05 -28.36 -16.26
C GLU A 706 -26.07 -28.25 -17.40
N ALA A 707 -26.25 -29.31 -18.16
CA ALA A 707 -27.12 -29.32 -19.34
C ALA A 707 -28.58 -28.89 -19.05
N PHE A 708 -29.07 -29.15 -17.84
CA PHE A 708 -30.41 -28.71 -17.41
C PHE A 708 -30.50 -27.20 -17.12
N MET A 709 -29.35 -26.48 -17.05
CA MET A 709 -29.26 -25.03 -16.79
C MET A 709 -28.91 -24.22 -18.08
N ASP A 710 -28.84 -24.84 -19.25
CA ASP A 710 -28.44 -24.16 -20.50
C ASP A 710 -29.31 -22.93 -20.79
N THR A 711 -30.64 -23.04 -20.57
CA THR A 711 -31.58 -21.91 -20.73
C THR A 711 -31.34 -20.79 -19.73
N TYR A 712 -30.97 -21.14 -18.50
CA TYR A 712 -30.60 -20.14 -17.49
C TYR A 712 -29.29 -19.43 -17.89
N LYS A 713 -28.27 -20.20 -18.25
CA LYS A 713 -26.96 -19.68 -18.64
C LYS A 713 -27.04 -18.71 -19.83
N SER A 714 -27.84 -19.05 -20.86
CA SER A 714 -27.99 -18.22 -22.05
C SER A 714 -28.76 -16.92 -21.81
N ASN A 715 -29.74 -16.92 -20.90
CA ASN A 715 -30.66 -15.79 -20.69
C ASN A 715 -30.33 -14.94 -19.47
N ILE A 716 -29.69 -15.51 -18.46
CA ILE A 716 -29.48 -14.87 -17.18
C ILE A 716 -28.00 -14.70 -16.90
N GLY A 717 -27.19 -15.77 -17.01
CA GLY A 717 -25.77 -15.73 -16.78
C GLY A 717 -25.20 -16.94 -16.03
N ASP A 718 -24.11 -16.75 -15.29
CA ASP A 718 -23.40 -17.82 -14.59
C ASP A 718 -23.91 -17.97 -13.14
N LEU A 719 -23.95 -19.21 -12.62
CA LEU A 719 -24.33 -19.54 -11.25
C LEU A 719 -23.36 -20.58 -10.69
N LYS A 720 -22.71 -20.26 -9.58
CA LYS A 720 -21.78 -21.13 -8.87
C LYS A 720 -22.15 -21.24 -7.38
N LEU A 721 -22.23 -22.45 -6.88
CA LEU A 721 -22.33 -22.76 -5.45
C LEU A 721 -20.96 -23.12 -4.92
N ARG A 722 -20.67 -22.74 -3.69
CA ARG A 722 -19.39 -23.02 -3.01
C ARG A 722 -19.61 -23.29 -1.52
N ALA A 723 -18.74 -24.15 -0.98
CA ALA A 723 -18.70 -24.44 0.44
C ALA A 723 -17.26 -24.62 0.88
N SER A 724 -16.93 -24.15 2.09
CA SER A 724 -15.61 -24.34 2.69
C SER A 724 -15.72 -24.59 4.21
N TYR A 725 -14.76 -25.38 4.71
CA TYR A 725 -14.56 -25.60 6.14
C TYR A 725 -13.06 -25.71 6.40
N GLY A 726 -12.59 -25.05 7.45
CA GLY A 726 -11.19 -25.17 7.84
C GLY A 726 -10.92 -24.58 9.22
N VAL A 727 -9.75 -24.92 9.74
CA VAL A 727 -9.25 -24.43 11.03
C VAL A 727 -8.05 -23.54 10.76
N LEU A 728 -8.06 -22.33 11.30
CA LEU A 728 -7.02 -21.34 11.22
C LEU A 728 -6.43 -21.09 12.61
N GLY A 729 -5.15 -20.77 12.69
CA GLY A 729 -4.46 -20.48 13.94
C GLY A 729 -4.36 -18.99 14.23
N ASN A 730 -4.14 -18.67 15.53
CA ASN A 730 -3.70 -17.39 16.00
C ASN A 730 -2.70 -17.57 17.14
N GLN A 731 -1.65 -16.74 17.18
CA GLN A 731 -0.58 -16.77 18.19
C GLN A 731 -0.49 -15.43 18.96
N ASN A 732 -1.59 -14.74 19.13
CA ASN A 732 -1.62 -13.42 19.74
C ASN A 732 -1.38 -13.47 21.25
N VAL A 733 -0.14 -13.72 21.60
CA VAL A 733 0.40 -13.74 22.98
C VAL A 733 1.75 -13.01 22.95
N ASP A 734 2.10 -12.40 24.07
CA ASP A 734 3.41 -11.74 24.21
C ASP A 734 4.55 -12.77 24.13
N ASN A 735 5.70 -12.30 23.64
CA ASN A 735 6.88 -13.14 23.53
C ASN A 735 7.34 -13.60 24.91
N TYR A 736 7.88 -14.82 24.98
CA TYR A 736 8.40 -15.42 26.22
C TYR A 736 7.37 -15.65 27.33
N SER A 737 6.06 -15.44 27.11
CA SER A 737 5.01 -15.65 28.12
C SER A 737 4.93 -17.09 28.67
N TYR A 738 5.62 -18.03 28.04
CA TYR A 738 5.75 -19.41 28.55
C TYR A 738 6.86 -19.57 29.60
N GLN A 739 7.70 -18.52 29.82
CA GLN A 739 8.83 -18.55 30.74
C GLN A 739 8.51 -17.71 31.99
N THR A 740 8.86 -18.19 33.17
CA THR A 740 8.84 -17.40 34.39
C THR A 740 9.98 -16.39 34.36
N VAL A 741 9.67 -15.12 34.48
CA VAL A 741 10.63 -14.02 34.45
C VAL A 741 10.78 -13.44 35.85
N TYR A 742 11.99 -13.31 36.31
CA TYR A 742 12.34 -12.68 37.59
C TYR A 742 12.82 -11.25 37.34
N GLN A 743 12.26 -10.31 38.07
CA GLN A 743 12.66 -8.90 38.01
C GLN A 743 13.21 -8.46 39.37
N MET A 744 14.43 -7.93 39.38
CA MET A 744 15.03 -7.37 40.57
C MET A 744 14.49 -5.95 40.76
N ASN A 745 13.95 -5.68 41.93
CA ASN A 745 13.49 -4.35 42.33
C ASN A 745 14.41 -3.82 43.44
N ASN A 746 15.17 -2.76 43.18
CA ASN A 746 16.11 -2.20 44.11
C ASN A 746 15.46 -1.63 45.38
N ASN A 747 14.16 -1.29 45.29
CA ASN A 747 13.34 -0.78 46.41
C ASN A 747 12.20 -1.75 46.74
N GLY A 748 12.47 -3.07 46.71
CA GLY A 748 11.45 -4.10 46.89
C GLY A 748 10.80 -4.12 48.24
N TYR A 749 11.53 -3.86 49.27
CA TYR A 749 11.09 -3.84 50.67
C TYR A 749 11.69 -2.65 51.43
N VAL A 750 11.01 -2.18 52.47
CA VAL A 750 11.52 -1.16 53.39
C VAL A 750 11.54 -1.77 54.77
N PHE A 751 12.72 -1.85 55.38
CA PHE A 751 12.93 -2.26 56.75
C PHE A 751 13.51 -1.10 57.55
N ASN A 752 12.81 -0.67 58.60
CA ASN A 752 13.23 0.45 59.45
C ASN A 752 13.65 1.72 58.66
N GLY A 753 12.86 2.06 57.60
CA GLY A 753 13.14 3.22 56.74
C GLY A 753 14.22 3.01 55.69
N ILE A 754 14.87 1.83 55.63
CA ILE A 754 15.89 1.48 54.64
C ILE A 754 15.29 0.61 53.54
N SER A 755 15.39 1.08 52.32
CA SER A 755 15.01 0.28 51.16
C SER A 755 16.02 -0.84 50.89
N VAL A 756 15.55 -2.04 50.74
CA VAL A 756 16.36 -3.21 50.38
C VAL A 756 15.86 -3.85 49.08
N PRO A 757 16.78 -4.41 48.27
CA PRO A 757 16.40 -5.10 47.07
C PRO A 757 15.43 -6.26 47.32
N GLY A 758 14.45 -6.39 46.44
CA GLY A 758 13.51 -7.50 46.43
C GLY A 758 13.44 -8.10 45.04
N THR A 759 12.94 -9.32 44.94
CA THR A 759 12.71 -9.97 43.65
C THR A 759 11.19 -10.17 43.48
N SER A 760 10.68 -9.59 42.41
CA SER A 760 9.36 -9.96 41.90
C SER A 760 9.48 -10.96 40.77
N TYR A 761 8.46 -11.75 40.53
CA TYR A 761 8.43 -12.65 39.38
C TYR A 761 7.06 -12.62 38.70
N THR A 762 7.09 -12.88 37.40
CA THR A 762 5.88 -13.12 36.60
C THR A 762 5.91 -14.55 36.17
N ASP A 763 4.88 -15.33 36.57
CA ASP A 763 4.80 -16.74 36.23
C ASP A 763 4.59 -16.91 34.71
N GLY A 764 5.42 -17.76 34.11
CA GLY A 764 5.25 -18.22 32.75
C GLY A 764 4.26 -19.37 32.66
N ASN A 765 3.53 -19.45 31.57
CA ASN A 765 2.61 -20.55 31.28
C ASN A 765 3.14 -21.46 30.18
N ALA A 766 3.81 -22.55 30.54
CA ALA A 766 4.38 -23.51 29.59
C ALA A 766 3.31 -24.27 28.76
N PHE A 767 2.03 -24.20 29.14
CA PHE A 767 0.91 -24.85 28.44
C PHE A 767 0.25 -23.92 27.39
N LEU A 768 0.74 -22.69 27.20
CA LEU A 768 0.26 -21.82 26.15
C LEU A 768 0.43 -22.48 24.78
N THR A 769 -0.64 -22.48 24.01
CA THR A 769 -0.71 -23.08 22.69
C THR A 769 -1.55 -22.23 21.75
N TRP A 770 -1.63 -22.60 20.49
CA TRP A 770 -2.36 -21.93 19.44
C TRP A 770 -3.84 -21.72 19.77
N GLU A 771 -4.34 -20.52 19.63
CA GLU A 771 -5.75 -20.23 19.47
C GLU A 771 -6.22 -20.78 18.13
N LYS A 772 -7.38 -21.43 18.08
CA LYS A 772 -7.91 -22.07 16.88
C LYS A 772 -9.27 -21.48 16.53
N SER A 773 -9.41 -21.04 15.28
CA SER A 773 -10.65 -20.55 14.70
C SER A 773 -11.15 -21.51 13.62
N ALA A 774 -12.23 -22.23 13.89
CA ALA A 774 -12.92 -23.07 12.92
C ALA A 774 -13.94 -22.23 12.17
N ASN A 775 -13.84 -22.24 10.83
CA ASN A 775 -14.69 -21.45 9.95
C ASN A 775 -15.45 -22.38 9.00
N PHE A 776 -16.75 -22.28 8.98
CA PHE A 776 -17.64 -22.85 7.97
C PHE A 776 -18.19 -21.73 7.11
N ASN A 777 -18.23 -21.92 5.80
CA ASN A 777 -18.79 -20.96 4.85
C ASN A 777 -19.51 -21.68 3.73
N ILE A 778 -20.70 -21.22 3.37
CA ILE A 778 -21.44 -21.64 2.18
C ILE A 778 -21.85 -20.39 1.42
N GLY A 779 -21.67 -20.38 0.11
CA GLY A 779 -21.96 -19.21 -0.71
C GLY A 779 -22.47 -19.56 -2.09
N ALA A 780 -23.09 -18.56 -2.71
CA ALA A 780 -23.55 -18.58 -4.09
C ALA A 780 -23.09 -17.32 -4.80
N ASP A 781 -22.48 -17.51 -5.97
CA ASP A 781 -22.04 -16.44 -6.85
C ASP A 781 -22.88 -16.53 -8.13
N ALA A 782 -23.53 -15.44 -8.50
CA ALA A 782 -24.36 -15.37 -9.69
C ALA A 782 -24.01 -14.11 -10.51
N THR A 783 -23.98 -14.27 -11.83
CA THR A 783 -23.90 -13.14 -12.76
C THR A 783 -25.23 -13.01 -13.51
N PHE A 784 -25.63 -11.78 -13.76
CA PHE A 784 -26.85 -11.44 -14.45
C PHE A 784 -26.57 -10.42 -15.55
N LEU A 785 -27.51 -10.22 -16.47
CA LEU A 785 -27.46 -9.18 -17.51
C LEU A 785 -26.17 -9.26 -18.35
N ASN A 786 -25.87 -10.46 -18.87
CA ASN A 786 -24.64 -10.73 -19.65
C ASN A 786 -23.33 -10.36 -18.90
N GLY A 787 -23.34 -10.52 -17.58
CA GLY A 787 -22.19 -10.23 -16.74
C GLY A 787 -22.11 -8.81 -16.18
N ASN A 788 -23.07 -7.92 -16.48
CA ASN A 788 -23.08 -6.54 -15.97
C ASN A 788 -23.48 -6.41 -14.49
N LEU A 789 -24.11 -7.45 -13.94
CA LEU A 789 -24.45 -7.51 -12.51
C LEU A 789 -23.89 -8.78 -11.89
N PHE A 790 -23.07 -8.63 -10.85
CA PHE A 790 -22.57 -9.72 -10.03
C PHE A 790 -23.20 -9.71 -8.64
N LEU A 791 -23.77 -10.83 -8.22
CA LEU A 791 -24.32 -11.03 -6.87
C LEU A 791 -23.55 -12.16 -6.19
N SER A 792 -23.05 -11.91 -4.99
CA SER A 792 -22.44 -12.92 -4.12
C SER A 792 -23.14 -12.93 -2.77
N VAL A 793 -23.59 -14.10 -2.33
CA VAL A 793 -24.24 -14.29 -1.04
C VAL A 793 -23.49 -15.34 -0.26
N ASP A 794 -23.08 -15.02 0.98
CA ASP A 794 -22.37 -15.90 1.89
C ASP A 794 -23.09 -16.05 3.21
N TYR A 795 -23.21 -17.30 3.69
CA TYR A 795 -23.48 -17.62 5.07
C TYR A 795 -22.22 -18.19 5.70
N PHE A 796 -21.84 -17.71 6.88
CA PHE A 796 -20.65 -18.18 7.59
C PHE A 796 -20.89 -18.34 9.08
N ASP A 797 -20.24 -19.36 9.66
CA ASP A 797 -20.15 -19.61 11.11
C ASP A 797 -18.68 -19.71 11.51
N LYS A 798 -18.26 -18.93 12.50
CA LYS A 798 -16.87 -18.87 12.99
C LYS A 798 -16.85 -19.16 14.49
N LYS A 799 -16.12 -20.21 14.89
CA LYS A 799 -15.94 -20.63 16.30
C LYS A 799 -14.48 -20.55 16.69
N THR A 800 -14.16 -19.73 17.69
CA THR A 800 -12.81 -19.61 18.23
C THR A 800 -12.70 -20.36 19.56
N SER A 801 -11.66 -21.18 19.69
CA SER A 801 -11.34 -21.98 20.88
C SER A 801 -9.89 -21.72 21.34
N ASN A 802 -9.59 -22.05 22.60
CA ASN A 802 -8.30 -21.79 23.24
C ASN A 802 -7.92 -20.30 23.19
N ILE A 803 -8.89 -19.40 23.43
CA ILE A 803 -8.68 -17.96 23.36
C ILE A 803 -7.60 -17.57 24.37
N LEU A 804 -6.59 -16.86 23.86
CA LEU A 804 -5.47 -16.35 24.64
C LEU A 804 -5.87 -15.02 25.29
N LEU A 805 -5.83 -14.98 26.61
CA LEU A 805 -6.16 -13.78 27.39
C LEU A 805 -5.32 -13.73 28.67
N THR A 806 -5.06 -12.52 29.16
CA THR A 806 -4.48 -12.29 30.48
C THR A 806 -5.63 -12.17 31.47
N PRO A 807 -5.80 -13.13 32.42
CA PRO A 807 -6.89 -13.05 33.40
C PRO A 807 -6.58 -11.95 34.40
N GLU A 808 -7.58 -11.11 34.69
CA GLU A 808 -7.54 -10.26 35.88
C GLU A 808 -7.84 -11.12 37.11
N VAL A 809 -6.80 -11.44 37.86
CA VAL A 809 -6.91 -12.24 39.11
C VAL A 809 -6.89 -11.30 40.31
N SER A 810 -7.86 -11.45 41.21
CA SER A 810 -7.83 -10.73 42.49
C SER A 810 -6.50 -10.99 43.20
N TRP A 811 -5.93 -9.97 43.84
CA TRP A 811 -4.65 -10.04 44.57
C TRP A 811 -4.56 -11.21 45.56
N ARG A 812 -5.71 -11.68 46.06
CA ARG A 812 -5.81 -12.85 46.97
C ARG A 812 -5.47 -14.18 46.31
N PHE A 813 -5.50 -14.29 45.02
CA PHE A 813 -5.22 -15.52 44.26
C PHE A 813 -3.88 -15.45 43.47
N ARG A 814 -3.12 -14.36 43.58
CA ARG A 814 -1.85 -14.23 42.87
C ARG A 814 -0.76 -15.23 43.30
N SER A 815 -0.92 -15.91 44.43
CA SER A 815 0.05 -16.88 44.96
C SER A 815 -0.19 -18.34 44.49
N GLN A 816 -1.27 -18.61 43.75
CA GLN A 816 -1.53 -19.93 43.18
C GLN A 816 -1.68 -19.82 41.67
N GLY A 817 -0.55 -20.00 40.97
CA GLY A 817 -0.45 -19.94 39.53
C GLY A 817 -1.17 -21.06 38.79
N GLU A 818 -2.48 -21.15 38.87
CA GLU A 818 -3.31 -21.93 37.98
C GLU A 818 -4.04 -20.96 37.01
N CYS A 819 -3.46 -20.68 35.86
CA CYS A 819 -4.25 -20.31 34.71
C CYS A 819 -5.12 -21.52 34.33
N ARG A 820 -6.26 -21.66 34.94
CA ARG A 820 -7.28 -22.59 34.47
C ARG A 820 -7.70 -22.18 33.06
N ARG A 821 -7.63 -23.11 32.12
CA ARG A 821 -8.38 -23.06 30.86
C ARG A 821 -9.84 -22.71 31.18
N ASN A 822 -10.19 -21.44 31.07
CA ASN A 822 -11.60 -21.08 30.99
C ASN A 822 -12.03 -21.39 29.55
N GLU A 823 -12.53 -22.60 29.34
CA GLU A 823 -13.46 -22.90 28.26
C GLU A 823 -14.73 -22.07 28.42
N LYS A 824 -14.65 -20.78 28.23
CA LYS A 824 -15.81 -20.01 27.84
C LYS A 824 -15.95 -20.17 26.35
N GLN A 825 -16.66 -21.21 25.93
CA GLN A 825 -17.39 -21.20 24.69
C GLN A 825 -18.23 -19.93 24.66
N ARG A 826 -17.71 -18.84 24.14
CA ARG A 826 -18.55 -17.82 23.56
C ARG A 826 -18.98 -18.38 22.22
N LEU A 827 -20.20 -18.90 22.18
CA LEU A 827 -20.98 -18.91 20.96
C LEU A 827 -21.06 -17.47 20.44
N GLY A 828 -20.06 -17.04 19.72
CA GLY A 828 -20.15 -15.87 18.86
C GLY A 828 -20.85 -16.36 17.60
N ILE A 829 -22.17 -16.55 17.67
CA ILE A 829 -22.97 -16.73 16.47
C ILE A 829 -23.02 -15.38 15.79
N ASN A 830 -22.08 -15.13 14.93
CA ASN A 830 -22.20 -14.10 13.91
C ASN A 830 -22.78 -14.74 12.66
N ASP A 831 -24.03 -15.19 12.79
CA ASP A 831 -24.84 -15.60 11.66
C ASP A 831 -25.16 -14.33 10.85
N GLN A 832 -24.35 -14.02 9.83
CA GLN A 832 -24.61 -12.90 8.96
C GLN A 832 -24.77 -13.37 7.52
N LEU A 833 -25.93 -13.05 6.95
CA LEU A 833 -26.17 -13.15 5.53
C LEU A 833 -25.46 -11.98 4.85
N GLN A 834 -24.47 -12.26 4.03
CA GLN A 834 -23.79 -11.25 3.24
C GLN A 834 -24.31 -11.27 1.81
N ILE A 835 -24.89 -10.14 1.37
CA ILE A 835 -25.35 -9.93 0.00
C ILE A 835 -24.45 -8.85 -0.63
N LYS A 836 -23.79 -9.16 -1.74
CA LYS A 836 -22.95 -8.24 -2.48
C LYS A 836 -23.50 -8.04 -3.89
N PHE A 837 -23.73 -6.79 -4.24
CA PHE A 837 -24.08 -6.37 -5.58
C PHE A 837 -22.86 -5.66 -6.20
N ARG A 838 -22.42 -6.10 -7.37
CA ARG A 838 -21.38 -5.42 -8.15
C ARG A 838 -21.94 -5.12 -9.54
N ARG A 839 -21.91 -3.85 -9.89
CA ARG A 839 -22.13 -3.40 -11.25
C ARG A 839 -20.76 -3.33 -11.92
N PHE A 840 -20.58 -4.00 -13.01
CA PHE A 840 -19.39 -3.82 -13.83
C PHE A 840 -19.57 -2.54 -14.64
N PRO A 841 -18.56 -1.66 -14.72
CA PRO A 841 -18.62 -0.53 -15.62
C PRO A 841 -18.75 -1.06 -17.05
N SER A 842 -19.63 -0.43 -17.81
CA SER A 842 -19.89 -0.68 -19.24
C SER A 842 -18.69 -0.32 -20.08
#